data_cfa1b6521efaa38e16235d106ce2f004
#
_entry.id   cfa1b6521efaa38e16235d106ce2f004
#
_cell.length_a   1.000
_cell.length_b   1.000
_cell.length_c   1.000
_cell.angle_alpha   90.00
_cell.angle_beta   90.00
_cell.angle_gamma   90.00
#
_symmetry.space_group_name_H-M   'P 1'
#
loop_
_entity.id
_entity.type
_entity.pdbx_description
1 polymer ?
#
loop_
_entity_poly.entity_id
_entity_poly.type
_entity_poly.pdbx_seq_one_letter_code
_entity_poly.pdbx_strand_id
1 'polypeptide(L)'
;MKASIYLLVLITFLSCGAGHQTAIDRNDLVNRNNPKLTAVDTLGSLSVGNGEFAYTVDITGMQTFPVEYSKGMPLGTQSQWGWHSFTNVNGYKHEETLREYDFGRGKTELYAVQYNEKGRQQEAANYFRVNPHRLHLGSVGLELNDASLSDIKNPDQTLDMWNGKISSKFEVNSTTYQVETSAHPNKDMIAVRVKTKGVKPAIKFRFPYPTGNHTDDASDWNAIDKHSSTIIQQTENSALIKRQLDTTVYYVNVEWENKAKLTEKYKNYFVLQSDENEINFTSRFSAELPDTKNISTIQTLADAGKCWNDFWTKGAAVDFSECTDERAKELERRVVLSQYLLAIQCSGSTPPQETGLTYNSWYGKFHLEMIWWHQVQFALWNRPEMLERTLGWYNIAEPNAKKIAQRQKFDGVRWMKMTDPSAMEAPSKVGSFLIWQQPHLIYMAELIYRSNPTQETLDKYAHLVEETAKFMYSFATYDELEGRFILKGTIPAQETLRASETINPPFELSYWHYAMSVAQEWRERSGQKRNLQWDEMIDKLSPLTYNSDGLYLASEDAVDTYKDIRFTSDHPAVLGAVGILPINKLIRKDYMHNTLNWIWDNWNWGKTWGWDYPMTAMSAARLGEPEKAVGALLMEKRTNTYLVNGHNYQDGRLRVYLPGNGGLLTAVAMMCAGWDGSEGKNPGFPKDGKWKVKWEGLQKMP
;
A
#
# COMPACT_ATOMS: atom_id res chain seq x y z
N MET A 1 -6.93 -14.82 84.31
CA MET A 1 -5.76 -14.77 83.42
C MET A 1 -5.99 -15.78 82.33
N LYS A 2 -6.34 -15.33 81.13
CA LYS A 2 -6.51 -16.20 79.92
C LYS A 2 -5.43 -15.73 78.92
N ALA A 3 -4.46 -16.60 78.65
CA ALA A 3 -3.41 -16.40 77.69
C ALA A 3 -3.91 -16.80 76.34
N SER A 4 -3.96 -15.87 75.36
CA SER A 4 -4.24 -16.14 73.96
C SER A 4 -2.93 -16.38 73.24
N ILE A 5 -2.81 -17.58 72.64
CA ILE A 5 -1.68 -17.95 71.77
C ILE A 5 -2.05 -17.54 70.36
N TYR A 6 -1.27 -16.59 69.75
CA TYR A 6 -1.35 -16.26 68.34
C TYR A 6 -0.45 -17.23 67.57
N LEU A 7 -1.09 -18.02 66.70
CA LEU A 7 -0.42 -18.91 65.72
C LEU A 7 -0.04 -18.06 64.48
N LEU A 8 1.25 -17.83 64.28
CA LEU A 8 1.76 -17.17 63.08
C LEU A 8 1.87 -18.20 61.94
N VAL A 9 0.97 -18.14 60.97
CA VAL A 9 1.05 -18.96 59.75
C VAL A 9 1.98 -18.23 58.78
N LEU A 10 3.19 -18.73 58.57
CA LEU A 10 4.10 -18.29 57.52
C LEU A 10 3.61 -18.85 56.18
N ILE A 11 2.98 -18.01 55.33
CA ILE A 11 2.66 -18.35 53.94
C ILE A 11 3.91 -18.03 53.11
N THR A 12 4.65 -19.07 52.73
CA THR A 12 5.71 -18.98 51.73
C THR A 12 5.06 -18.84 50.36
N PHE A 13 5.07 -17.65 49.80
CA PHE A 13 4.80 -17.42 48.40
C PHE A 13 5.94 -18.03 47.58
N LEU A 14 5.68 -19.19 46.94
CA LEU A 14 6.47 -19.65 45.80
C LEU A 14 6.14 -18.72 44.63
N SER A 15 6.99 -17.70 44.41
CA SER A 15 6.95 -16.97 43.16
C SER A 15 7.44 -17.91 42.05
N CYS A 16 6.52 -18.45 41.27
CA CYS A 16 6.85 -18.93 39.93
C CYS A 16 7.46 -17.76 39.18
N GLY A 17 8.77 -17.82 38.94
CA GLY A 17 9.45 -16.89 38.06
C GLY A 17 8.90 -16.98 36.66
N ALA A 18 7.90 -16.14 36.33
CA ALA A 18 7.66 -15.76 34.97
C ALA A 18 8.93 -15.08 34.49
N GLY A 19 9.71 -15.75 33.66
CA GLY A 19 10.90 -15.16 33.06
C GLY A 19 10.50 -13.82 32.44
N HIS A 20 11.00 -12.72 32.98
CA HIS A 20 10.83 -11.40 32.38
C HIS A 20 11.46 -11.47 30.99
N GLN A 21 10.63 -11.51 29.96
CA GLN A 21 11.08 -11.35 28.60
C GLN A 21 11.71 -9.95 28.55
N THR A 22 13.02 -9.87 28.27
CA THR A 22 13.68 -8.57 28.09
C THR A 22 12.99 -7.79 26.99
N ALA A 23 12.70 -6.51 27.23
CA ALA A 23 12.10 -5.62 26.23
C ALA A 23 12.96 -5.62 24.95
N ILE A 24 12.32 -5.50 23.80
CA ILE A 24 13.01 -5.40 22.50
C ILE A 24 13.79 -4.07 22.45
N ASP A 25 15.09 -4.14 22.17
CA ASP A 25 15.87 -2.96 21.81
C ASP A 25 15.50 -2.54 20.39
N ARG A 26 14.53 -1.63 20.30
CA ARG A 26 13.96 -1.18 19.03
C ARG A 26 14.94 -0.36 18.20
N ASN A 27 15.88 0.35 18.86
CA ASN A 27 16.91 1.11 18.17
C ASN A 27 17.90 0.17 17.48
N ASP A 28 18.37 -0.86 18.18
CA ASP A 28 19.24 -1.88 17.59
C ASP A 28 18.50 -2.64 16.47
N LEU A 29 17.24 -3.06 16.70
CA LEU A 29 16.41 -3.74 15.70
C LEU A 29 16.31 -2.95 14.39
N VAL A 30 16.04 -1.65 14.46
CA VAL A 30 15.91 -0.81 13.27
C VAL A 30 17.27 -0.60 12.61
N ASN A 31 18.30 -0.24 13.40
CA ASN A 31 19.60 0.13 12.87
C ASN A 31 20.34 -1.02 12.18
N ARG A 32 20.23 -2.26 12.70
CA ARG A 32 20.86 -3.42 12.04
C ARG A 32 20.21 -3.82 10.71
N ASN A 33 19.01 -3.25 10.41
CA ASN A 33 18.29 -3.44 9.16
C ASN A 33 18.34 -2.22 8.22
N ASN A 34 19.10 -1.18 8.54
CA ASN A 34 19.27 -0.02 7.67
C ASN A 34 19.85 -0.41 6.31
N PRO A 35 19.21 -0.03 5.17
CA PRO A 35 19.78 -0.27 3.85
C PRO A 35 21.09 0.49 3.65
N LYS A 36 22.09 -0.19 3.12
CA LYS A 36 23.39 0.38 2.79
C LYS A 36 23.80 0.02 1.37
N LEU A 37 24.20 1.03 0.57
CA LEU A 37 24.67 0.89 -0.79
C LEU A 37 26.12 1.39 -0.90
N THR A 38 27.03 0.53 -1.34
CA THR A 38 28.44 0.84 -1.57
C THR A 38 28.82 0.77 -3.05
N ALA A 39 27.84 0.57 -3.91
CA ALA A 39 27.94 0.58 -5.36
C ALA A 39 26.66 1.17 -5.96
N VAL A 40 26.73 1.63 -7.21
CA VAL A 40 25.56 2.05 -7.96
C VAL A 40 24.66 0.85 -8.23
N ASP A 41 23.43 0.93 -7.74
CA ASP A 41 22.35 -0.01 -8.04
C ASP A 41 21.11 0.78 -8.43
N THR A 42 20.71 0.72 -9.70
CA THR A 42 19.54 1.48 -10.18
C THR A 42 18.20 0.92 -9.68
N LEU A 43 18.16 -0.30 -9.14
CA LEU A 43 16.98 -0.85 -8.42
C LEU A 43 17.02 -0.53 -6.92
N GLY A 44 18.16 -0.06 -6.42
CA GLY A 44 18.38 0.21 -5.00
C GLY A 44 17.99 1.63 -4.53
N SER A 45 17.28 2.43 -5.32
CA SER A 45 16.88 3.81 -4.94
C SER A 45 16.22 3.85 -3.57
N LEU A 46 16.69 4.77 -2.72
CA LEU A 46 16.14 4.97 -1.38
C LEU A 46 15.10 6.11 -1.39
N SER A 47 14.20 6.12 -0.42
CA SER A 47 13.13 7.14 -0.35
C SER A 47 13.00 7.71 1.05
N VAL A 48 12.61 8.98 1.13
CA VAL A 48 12.11 9.64 2.34
C VAL A 48 10.69 10.15 2.08
N GLY A 49 9.87 10.26 3.11
CA GLY A 49 8.48 10.68 2.96
C GLY A 49 7.74 10.73 4.29
N ASN A 50 6.43 11.04 4.23
CA ASN A 50 5.58 11.22 5.41
C ASN A 50 4.16 10.63 5.25
N GLY A 51 3.95 9.85 4.17
CA GLY A 51 2.65 9.26 3.83
C GLY A 51 1.80 10.11 2.88
N GLU A 52 1.92 11.44 2.91
CA GLU A 52 1.29 12.37 1.95
C GLU A 52 2.22 12.71 0.80
N PHE A 53 3.52 12.67 1.03
CA PHE A 53 4.59 13.04 0.12
C PHE A 53 5.75 12.06 0.22
N ALA A 54 6.36 11.73 -0.92
CA ALA A 54 7.62 10.98 -0.97
C ALA A 54 8.58 11.51 -2.03
N TYR A 55 9.86 11.37 -1.73
CA TYR A 55 10.99 11.76 -2.56
C TYR A 55 11.99 10.61 -2.64
N THR A 56 12.15 10.05 -3.83
CA THR A 56 13.03 8.91 -4.11
C THR A 56 14.34 9.41 -4.72
N VAL A 57 15.46 8.92 -4.22
CA VAL A 57 16.79 9.42 -4.57
C VAL A 57 17.69 8.34 -5.19
N ASP A 58 18.63 8.78 -6.02
CA ASP A 58 19.72 7.93 -6.51
C ASP A 58 20.88 7.84 -5.51
N ILE A 59 21.98 7.24 -5.93
CA ILE A 59 23.18 7.00 -5.09
C ILE A 59 23.81 8.31 -4.56
N THR A 60 23.50 9.46 -5.13
CA THR A 60 23.99 10.77 -4.66
C THR A 60 23.22 11.31 -3.46
N GLY A 61 22.12 10.67 -3.07
CA GLY A 61 21.21 11.16 -2.04
C GLY A 61 20.20 12.23 -2.52
N MET A 62 20.17 12.48 -3.82
CA MET A 62 19.26 13.38 -4.51
C MET A 62 18.77 12.76 -5.84
N GLN A 63 18.15 13.54 -6.73
CA GLN A 63 17.70 13.09 -8.05
C GLN A 63 18.64 13.63 -9.15
N THR A 64 19.87 13.17 -9.10
CA THR A 64 20.93 13.65 -9.99
C THR A 64 20.87 13.00 -11.38
N PHE A 65 20.51 11.71 -11.43
CA PHE A 65 20.54 10.87 -12.63
C PHE A 65 19.18 10.25 -12.96
N PRO A 66 18.09 11.02 -13.16
CA PRO A 66 16.75 10.46 -13.34
C PRO A 66 16.60 9.62 -14.61
N VAL A 67 17.37 9.91 -15.66
CA VAL A 67 17.32 9.14 -16.93
C VAL A 67 17.88 7.74 -16.76
N GLU A 68 19.02 7.62 -16.08
CA GLU A 68 19.70 6.34 -15.83
C GLU A 68 18.87 5.43 -14.90
N TYR A 69 18.19 6.02 -13.92
CA TYR A 69 17.33 5.29 -12.99
C TYR A 69 15.92 5.00 -13.56
N SER A 70 15.52 5.58 -14.68
CA SER A 70 14.19 5.37 -15.26
C SER A 70 13.90 3.90 -15.63
N LYS A 71 14.92 3.13 -15.99
CA LYS A 71 14.82 1.68 -16.26
C LYS A 71 15.01 0.80 -15.02
N GLY A 72 15.55 1.37 -13.95
CA GLY A 72 15.61 0.80 -12.62
C GLY A 72 14.39 1.23 -11.78
N MET A 73 14.60 1.67 -10.53
CA MET A 73 13.56 2.31 -9.74
C MET A 73 13.56 3.81 -10.01
N PRO A 74 12.51 4.37 -10.64
CA PRO A 74 12.46 5.77 -11.01
C PRO A 74 12.55 6.72 -9.80
N LEU A 75 13.12 7.90 -10.03
CA LEU A 75 13.34 8.91 -9.00
C LEU A 75 12.12 9.85 -8.91
N GLY A 76 11.04 9.37 -8.28
CA GLY A 76 9.81 10.15 -8.14
C GLY A 76 9.87 11.23 -7.06
N THR A 77 9.17 12.34 -7.31
CA THR A 77 8.72 13.33 -6.33
C THR A 77 7.20 13.38 -6.46
N GLN A 78 6.49 12.73 -5.57
CA GLN A 78 5.04 12.60 -5.65
C GLN A 78 4.35 13.03 -4.36
N SER A 79 3.12 13.55 -4.49
CA SER A 79 2.24 13.89 -3.38
C SER A 79 0.82 13.41 -3.64
N GLN A 80 0.03 13.24 -2.56
CA GLN A 80 -1.36 12.81 -2.64
C GLN A 80 -2.25 13.79 -3.44
N TRP A 81 -1.96 15.09 -3.40
CA TRP A 81 -2.69 16.12 -4.18
C TRP A 81 -2.22 16.26 -5.63
N GLY A 82 -1.08 15.70 -6.01
CA GLY A 82 -0.42 15.93 -7.30
C GLY A 82 -1.12 15.23 -8.47
N TRP A 83 -2.23 15.79 -8.96
CA TRP A 83 -3.01 15.24 -10.07
C TRP A 83 -3.10 16.19 -11.25
N HIS A 84 -3.16 15.60 -12.45
CA HIS A 84 -3.30 16.36 -13.70
C HIS A 84 -4.27 15.65 -14.66
N SER A 85 -4.94 16.44 -15.48
CA SER A 85 -5.73 15.95 -16.61
C SER A 85 -5.34 16.71 -17.87
N PHE A 86 -5.08 15.98 -18.94
CA PHE A 86 -4.97 16.59 -20.26
C PHE A 86 -6.29 17.24 -20.66
N THR A 87 -6.22 18.30 -21.43
CA THR A 87 -7.42 18.98 -21.92
C THR A 87 -8.30 18.06 -22.74
N ASN A 88 -9.60 18.01 -22.44
CA ASN A 88 -10.60 17.21 -23.16
C ASN A 88 -11.04 17.92 -24.44
N VAL A 89 -10.16 17.98 -25.42
CA VAL A 89 -10.41 18.70 -26.70
C VAL A 89 -11.53 18.10 -27.53
N ASN A 90 -11.78 16.80 -27.36
CA ASN A 90 -12.82 16.06 -28.10
C ASN A 90 -14.17 16.04 -27.38
N GLY A 91 -14.26 16.63 -26.18
CA GLY A 91 -15.48 16.68 -25.38
C GLY A 91 -16.04 15.30 -25.03
N TYR A 92 -15.17 14.34 -24.72
CA TYR A 92 -15.59 12.99 -24.26
C TYR A 92 -16.40 13.08 -22.98
N LYS A 93 -17.44 12.25 -22.89
CA LYS A 93 -18.28 12.10 -21.69
C LYS A 93 -18.08 10.70 -21.10
N HIS A 94 -18.15 10.61 -19.77
CA HIS A 94 -17.97 9.32 -19.09
C HIS A 94 -19.05 8.30 -19.50
N GLU A 95 -20.26 8.75 -19.78
CA GLU A 95 -21.38 7.93 -20.26
C GLU A 95 -21.05 7.20 -21.56
N GLU A 96 -20.15 7.71 -22.41
CA GLU A 96 -19.70 7.07 -23.64
C GLU A 96 -18.86 5.80 -23.37
N THR A 97 -18.42 5.59 -22.14
CA THR A 97 -17.67 4.39 -21.73
C THR A 97 -18.58 3.26 -21.24
N LEU A 98 -19.88 3.53 -21.10
CA LEU A 98 -20.83 2.59 -20.52
C LEU A 98 -21.28 1.54 -21.54
N ARG A 99 -21.36 0.29 -21.06
CA ARG A 99 -21.88 -0.85 -21.82
C ARG A 99 -22.85 -1.65 -20.96
N GLU A 100 -23.94 -2.10 -21.56
CA GLU A 100 -24.94 -2.96 -20.93
C GLU A 100 -24.46 -4.41 -20.84
N TYR A 101 -24.73 -5.03 -19.70
CA TYR A 101 -24.51 -6.46 -19.45
C TYR A 101 -25.75 -7.07 -18.80
N ASP A 102 -26.07 -8.28 -19.23
CA ASP A 102 -27.07 -9.14 -18.59
C ASP A 102 -26.36 -10.37 -18.02
N PHE A 103 -26.35 -10.47 -16.70
CA PHE A 103 -25.80 -11.62 -15.96
C PHE A 103 -26.88 -12.56 -15.44
N GLY A 104 -28.10 -12.51 -16.02
CA GLY A 104 -29.21 -13.35 -15.62
C GLY A 104 -29.77 -13.03 -14.23
N ARG A 105 -29.70 -11.73 -13.82
CA ARG A 105 -30.27 -11.22 -12.56
C ARG A 105 -31.65 -10.58 -12.75
N GLY A 106 -32.28 -10.80 -13.91
CA GLY A 106 -33.56 -10.16 -14.28
C GLY A 106 -33.46 -8.67 -14.60
N LYS A 107 -32.25 -8.14 -14.75
CA LYS A 107 -31.97 -6.73 -15.10
C LYS A 107 -30.70 -6.61 -15.92
N THR A 108 -30.64 -5.57 -16.78
CA THR A 108 -29.39 -5.16 -17.43
C THR A 108 -28.68 -4.11 -16.57
N GLU A 109 -27.35 -4.17 -16.54
CA GLU A 109 -26.49 -3.34 -15.72
C GLU A 109 -25.49 -2.58 -16.61
N LEU A 110 -25.22 -1.30 -16.29
CA LEU A 110 -24.30 -0.44 -17.03
C LEU A 110 -22.93 -0.39 -16.35
N TYR A 111 -21.89 -0.87 -17.02
CA TYR A 111 -20.50 -0.84 -16.56
C TYR A 111 -19.64 0.05 -17.44
N ALA A 112 -18.74 0.83 -16.83
CA ALA A 112 -17.73 1.58 -17.55
C ALA A 112 -16.59 0.64 -17.97
N VAL A 113 -16.41 0.43 -19.27
CA VAL A 113 -15.49 -0.57 -19.82
C VAL A 113 -14.56 -0.01 -20.89
N GLN A 114 -13.45 -0.73 -21.12
CA GLN A 114 -12.63 -0.51 -22.30
C GLN A 114 -13.24 -1.21 -23.51
N TYR A 115 -13.25 -0.52 -24.64
CA TYR A 115 -13.69 -1.07 -25.92
C TYR A 115 -12.50 -1.62 -26.72
N ASN A 116 -12.70 -2.71 -27.46
CA ASN A 116 -11.71 -3.28 -28.40
C ASN A 116 -11.77 -2.60 -29.77
N GLU A 117 -12.98 -2.29 -30.20
CA GLU A 117 -13.26 -1.68 -31.49
C GLU A 117 -12.84 -0.22 -31.51
N LYS A 118 -12.11 0.18 -32.55
CA LYS A 118 -11.72 1.57 -32.76
C LYS A 118 -12.94 2.46 -32.92
N GLY A 119 -12.92 3.64 -32.33
CA GLY A 119 -13.99 4.62 -32.43
C GLY A 119 -14.11 5.47 -31.17
N ARG A 120 -15.11 6.35 -31.19
CA ARG A 120 -15.32 7.36 -30.15
C ARG A 120 -15.44 6.77 -28.73
N GLN A 121 -16.10 5.62 -28.58
CA GLN A 121 -16.24 4.96 -27.26
C GLN A 121 -14.89 4.46 -26.71
N GLN A 122 -14.04 3.88 -27.59
CA GLN A 122 -12.70 3.48 -27.21
C GLN A 122 -11.85 4.69 -26.82
N GLU A 123 -11.93 5.76 -27.58
CA GLU A 123 -11.20 7.01 -27.31
C GLU A 123 -11.64 7.64 -26.01
N ALA A 124 -12.97 7.71 -25.75
CA ALA A 124 -13.51 8.17 -24.48
C ALA A 124 -13.05 7.30 -23.30
N ALA A 125 -13.12 5.97 -23.43
CA ALA A 125 -12.64 5.05 -22.40
C ALA A 125 -11.14 5.24 -22.11
N ASN A 126 -10.31 5.42 -23.13
CA ASN A 126 -8.88 5.69 -22.97
C ASN A 126 -8.66 7.05 -22.31
N TYR A 127 -9.42 8.08 -22.66
CA TYR A 127 -9.33 9.40 -22.02
C TYR A 127 -9.60 9.30 -20.50
N PHE A 128 -10.70 8.66 -20.08
CA PHE A 128 -11.06 8.52 -18.66
C PHE A 128 -10.19 7.53 -17.90
N ARG A 129 -9.51 6.60 -18.58
CA ARG A 129 -8.47 5.78 -17.96
C ARG A 129 -7.23 6.59 -17.60
N VAL A 130 -6.78 7.45 -18.52
CA VAL A 130 -5.61 8.29 -18.33
C VAL A 130 -5.88 9.40 -17.31
N ASN A 131 -7.04 10.04 -17.39
CA ASN A 131 -7.32 11.29 -16.67
C ASN A 131 -8.28 11.10 -15.47
N PRO A 132 -7.98 11.73 -14.33
CA PRO A 132 -6.70 12.34 -14.01
C PRO A 132 -5.60 11.30 -13.79
N HIS A 133 -4.33 11.70 -13.94
CA HIS A 133 -3.16 10.89 -13.61
C HIS A 133 -2.28 11.63 -12.60
N ARG A 134 -1.45 10.87 -11.86
CA ARG A 134 -0.56 11.45 -10.84
C ARG A 134 0.67 12.09 -11.48
N LEU A 135 1.05 13.27 -10.95
CA LEU A 135 2.19 14.04 -11.40
C LEU A 135 3.51 13.61 -10.76
N HIS A 136 4.59 13.71 -11.52
CA HIS A 136 5.93 13.94 -11.00
C HIS A 136 6.11 15.44 -10.78
N LEU A 137 6.27 15.88 -9.52
CA LEU A 137 6.24 17.30 -9.14
C LEU A 137 7.52 18.07 -9.51
N GLY A 138 8.57 17.38 -9.90
CA GLY A 138 9.85 17.95 -10.29
C GLY A 138 11.02 17.18 -9.71
N SER A 139 12.15 17.21 -10.39
CA SER A 139 13.40 16.61 -9.97
C SER A 139 14.28 17.65 -9.28
N VAL A 140 14.80 17.30 -8.10
CA VAL A 140 15.75 18.10 -7.32
C VAL A 140 17.04 17.29 -7.18
N GLY A 141 18.12 17.71 -7.82
CA GLY A 141 19.38 16.94 -7.90
C GLY A 141 20.62 17.81 -7.86
N LEU A 142 21.78 17.19 -7.81
CA LEU A 142 23.04 17.90 -7.97
C LEU A 142 23.25 18.33 -9.44
N GLU A 143 23.74 19.53 -9.65
CA GLU A 143 24.24 19.97 -10.94
C GLU A 143 25.72 19.59 -11.05
N LEU A 144 26.01 18.46 -11.69
CA LEU A 144 27.36 17.91 -11.82
C LEU A 144 27.99 18.16 -13.20
N ASN A 145 27.43 19.13 -13.95
CA ASN A 145 27.81 19.42 -15.33
C ASN A 145 27.74 18.17 -16.23
N ASP A 146 28.86 17.78 -16.86
CA ASP A 146 28.93 16.67 -17.82
C ASP A 146 29.19 15.29 -17.16
N ALA A 147 29.17 15.22 -15.84
CA ALA A 147 29.41 13.93 -15.15
C ALA A 147 28.24 12.97 -15.35
N SER A 148 28.57 11.73 -15.64
CA SER A 148 27.65 10.60 -15.78
C SER A 148 27.59 9.75 -14.50
N LEU A 149 26.65 8.83 -14.42
CA LEU A 149 26.51 7.90 -13.29
C LEU A 149 27.79 7.04 -13.12
N SER A 150 28.53 6.74 -14.20
CA SER A 150 29.78 5.96 -14.15
C SER A 150 30.97 6.75 -13.54
N ASP A 151 30.85 8.06 -13.42
CA ASP A 151 31.89 8.91 -12.82
C ASP A 151 31.78 8.99 -11.29
N ILE A 152 30.69 8.44 -10.71
CA ILE A 152 30.54 8.29 -9.27
C ILE A 152 31.55 7.25 -8.74
N LYS A 153 32.41 7.65 -7.83
CA LYS A 153 33.42 6.82 -7.19
C LYS A 153 33.18 6.72 -5.69
N ASN A 154 33.55 5.56 -5.12
CA ASN A 154 33.52 5.30 -3.68
C ASN A 154 32.18 5.69 -3.01
N PRO A 155 31.02 5.31 -3.59
CA PRO A 155 29.75 5.64 -2.99
C PRO A 155 29.56 4.89 -1.68
N ASP A 156 29.05 5.59 -0.67
CA ASP A 156 28.59 5.06 0.62
C ASP A 156 27.28 5.76 0.98
N GLN A 157 26.17 5.07 0.75
CA GLN A 157 24.85 5.61 1.02
C GLN A 157 24.12 4.73 2.05
N THR A 158 23.52 5.35 3.03
CA THR A 158 22.75 4.66 4.07
C THR A 158 21.42 5.41 4.31
N LEU A 159 20.33 4.66 4.40
CA LEU A 159 19.08 5.14 4.97
C LEU A 159 19.07 4.82 6.46
N ASP A 160 19.18 5.83 7.29
CA ASP A 160 18.96 5.75 8.73
C ASP A 160 17.45 5.85 9.00
N MET A 161 16.79 4.68 9.10
CA MET A 161 15.34 4.60 9.31
C MET A 161 14.91 5.07 10.69
N TRP A 162 15.79 5.01 11.69
CA TRP A 162 15.52 5.51 13.03
C TRP A 162 15.34 7.02 13.06
N ASN A 163 16.05 7.73 12.19
CA ASN A 163 16.00 9.20 12.08
C ASN A 163 15.29 9.68 10.79
N GLY A 164 14.90 8.78 9.89
CA GLY A 164 14.25 9.14 8.61
C GLY A 164 15.15 9.95 7.68
N LYS A 165 16.43 9.61 7.63
CA LYS A 165 17.47 10.38 6.92
C LYS A 165 18.31 9.50 6.01
N ILE A 166 18.51 9.95 4.78
CA ILE A 166 19.50 9.37 3.85
C ILE A 166 20.78 10.17 3.93
N SER A 167 21.90 9.47 4.11
CA SER A 167 23.26 10.04 4.06
C SER A 167 24.03 9.39 2.93
N SER A 168 24.60 10.21 2.04
CA SER A 168 25.39 9.77 0.89
C SER A 168 26.74 10.45 0.88
N LYS A 169 27.80 9.66 0.65
CA LYS A 169 29.17 10.16 0.44
C LYS A 169 29.72 9.52 -0.82
N PHE A 170 30.29 10.32 -1.69
CA PHE A 170 30.88 9.87 -2.96
C PHE A 170 31.86 10.87 -3.50
N GLU A 171 32.57 10.50 -4.57
CA GLU A 171 33.52 11.35 -5.27
C GLU A 171 33.16 11.45 -6.75
N VAL A 172 33.30 12.67 -7.31
CA VAL A 172 33.18 12.98 -8.74
C VAL A 172 34.27 13.99 -9.10
N ASN A 173 35.07 13.69 -10.15
CA ASN A 173 36.12 14.62 -10.64
C ASN A 173 37.01 15.16 -9.53
N SER A 174 37.49 14.30 -8.62
CA SER A 174 38.32 14.63 -7.45
C SER A 174 37.64 15.53 -6.39
N THR A 175 36.35 15.77 -6.50
CA THR A 175 35.55 16.45 -5.49
C THR A 175 34.80 15.42 -4.65
N THR A 176 34.95 15.50 -3.32
CA THR A 176 34.15 14.70 -2.39
C THR A 176 32.83 15.43 -2.08
N TYR A 177 31.72 14.71 -2.20
CA TYR A 177 30.40 15.15 -1.83
C TYR A 177 29.92 14.40 -0.58
N GLN A 178 29.23 15.11 0.32
CA GLN A 178 28.45 14.58 1.42
C GLN A 178 27.06 15.19 1.36
N VAL A 179 26.04 14.34 1.26
CA VAL A 179 24.65 14.75 1.11
C VAL A 179 23.82 14.11 2.22
N GLU A 180 23.03 14.91 2.91
CA GLU A 180 22.01 14.46 3.85
C GLU A 180 20.65 14.91 3.36
N THR A 181 19.68 13.99 3.29
CA THR A 181 18.33 14.26 2.78
C THR A 181 17.29 13.65 3.72
N SER A 182 16.26 14.44 4.05
CA SER A 182 15.10 13.99 4.83
C SER A 182 13.82 14.67 4.32
N ALA A 183 12.65 14.11 4.67
CA ALA A 183 11.35 14.72 4.43
C ALA A 183 10.80 15.33 5.72
N HIS A 184 10.07 16.44 5.59
CA HIS A 184 9.37 17.04 6.72
C HIS A 184 8.19 16.17 7.14
N PRO A 185 7.96 15.94 8.45
CA PRO A 185 6.94 14.99 8.90
C PRO A 185 5.49 15.36 8.54
N ASN A 186 5.18 16.63 8.32
CA ASN A 186 3.81 17.13 8.12
C ASN A 186 3.67 18.10 6.94
N LYS A 187 4.66 18.19 6.06
CA LYS A 187 4.64 19.06 4.86
C LYS A 187 5.24 18.31 3.69
N ASP A 188 4.78 18.59 2.50
CA ASP A 188 5.34 18.10 1.25
C ASP A 188 6.65 18.83 0.94
N MET A 189 7.68 18.50 1.71
CA MET A 189 8.93 19.23 1.73
C MET A 189 10.11 18.32 2.01
N ILE A 190 11.19 18.52 1.26
CA ILE A 190 12.50 17.96 1.57
C ILE A 190 13.40 18.99 2.24
N ALA A 191 14.29 18.52 3.09
CA ALA A 191 15.42 19.27 3.62
C ALA A 191 16.72 18.56 3.21
N VAL A 192 17.63 19.31 2.62
CA VAL A 192 18.87 18.77 2.08
C VAL A 192 20.07 19.61 2.54
N ARG A 193 21.12 18.91 2.97
CA ARG A 193 22.43 19.48 3.26
C ARG A 193 23.46 18.88 2.32
N VAL A 194 24.20 19.72 1.61
CA VAL A 194 25.30 19.31 0.74
C VAL A 194 26.59 19.96 1.18
N LYS A 195 27.61 19.15 1.47
CA LYS A 195 28.98 19.60 1.73
C LYS A 195 29.92 19.05 0.67
N THR A 196 30.86 19.88 0.23
CA THR A 196 31.86 19.49 -0.76
C THR A 196 33.28 19.79 -0.30
N LYS A 197 34.25 19.01 -0.84
CA LYS A 197 35.66 19.34 -0.78
C LYS A 197 36.18 19.39 -2.23
N GLY A 198 36.39 20.60 -2.72
CA GLY A 198 36.83 20.88 -4.08
C GLY A 198 36.04 22.01 -4.73
N VAL A 199 34.89 21.74 -5.34
CA VAL A 199 34.04 22.74 -5.99
C VAL A 199 32.91 23.21 -5.09
N LYS A 200 32.34 24.37 -5.35
CA LYS A 200 31.13 24.86 -4.70
C LYS A 200 29.91 24.07 -5.23
N PRO A 201 29.00 23.59 -4.36
CA PRO A 201 27.87 22.81 -4.81
C PRO A 201 26.86 23.65 -5.58
N ALA A 202 26.22 23.00 -6.56
CA ALA A 202 25.10 23.56 -7.32
C ALA A 202 23.94 22.53 -7.33
N ILE A 203 22.72 23.02 -7.17
CA ILE A 203 21.51 22.20 -7.11
C ILE A 203 20.63 22.53 -8.30
N LYS A 204 20.21 21.51 -9.04
CA LYS A 204 19.28 21.65 -10.16
C LYS A 204 17.85 21.36 -9.73
N PHE A 205 16.92 22.14 -10.27
CA PHE A 205 15.49 21.93 -10.21
C PHE A 205 14.99 21.81 -11.64
N ARG A 206 14.47 20.63 -12.01
CA ARG A 206 13.94 20.38 -13.36
C ARG A 206 12.49 19.94 -13.25
N PHE A 207 11.69 20.44 -14.16
CA PHE A 207 10.25 20.17 -14.14
C PHE A 207 9.83 19.50 -15.45
N PRO A 208 9.26 18.27 -15.41
CA PRO A 208 8.77 17.60 -16.60
C PRO A 208 7.34 18.02 -16.96
N TYR A 209 6.92 17.69 -18.17
CA TYR A 209 5.51 17.55 -18.54
C TYR A 209 5.08 16.10 -18.32
N PRO A 210 3.82 15.79 -17.93
CA PRO A 210 3.40 14.43 -17.69
C PRO A 210 3.27 13.62 -18.99
N THR A 211 3.61 12.33 -18.93
CA THR A 211 3.47 11.40 -20.07
C THR A 211 2.05 10.93 -20.26
N GLY A 212 1.28 10.74 -19.17
CA GLY A 212 0.00 10.06 -19.19
C GLY A 212 0.11 8.57 -19.53
N ASN A 213 1.26 7.95 -19.37
CA ASN A 213 1.46 6.52 -19.58
C ASN A 213 0.89 5.68 -18.44
N HIS A 214 0.58 4.41 -18.76
CA HIS A 214 -0.01 3.49 -17.80
C HIS A 214 0.90 3.20 -16.60
N THR A 215 2.21 3.00 -16.86
CA THR A 215 3.20 2.70 -15.83
C THR A 215 4.53 3.34 -16.23
N ASP A 216 4.90 4.42 -15.58
CA ASP A 216 6.19 5.11 -15.71
C ASP A 216 6.40 6.15 -14.58
N ASP A 217 7.48 6.92 -14.66
CA ASP A 217 7.79 8.02 -13.74
C ASP A 217 6.99 9.30 -14.02
N ALA A 218 6.07 9.28 -14.98
CA ALA A 218 5.24 10.41 -15.42
C ALA A 218 6.04 11.63 -15.87
N SER A 219 7.23 11.46 -16.45
CA SER A 219 8.11 12.58 -16.81
C SER A 219 8.51 12.56 -18.28
N ASP A 220 7.98 13.50 -19.07
CA ASP A 220 8.43 13.86 -20.41
C ASP A 220 9.33 15.11 -20.34
N TRP A 221 10.65 14.87 -20.31
CA TRP A 221 11.66 15.91 -20.23
C TRP A 221 11.84 16.69 -21.54
N ASN A 222 11.27 16.21 -22.65
CA ASN A 222 11.40 16.82 -23.98
C ASN A 222 10.24 17.76 -24.32
N ALA A 223 9.11 17.66 -23.62
CA ALA A 223 7.92 18.45 -23.88
C ALA A 223 8.00 19.88 -23.27
N ILE A 224 9.15 20.52 -23.37
CA ILE A 224 9.50 21.79 -22.68
C ILE A 224 8.56 22.96 -23.02
N ASP A 225 7.90 22.94 -24.18
CA ASP A 225 7.00 23.99 -24.64
C ASP A 225 5.55 23.81 -24.21
N LYS A 226 5.17 22.63 -23.67
CA LYS A 226 3.81 22.36 -23.23
C LYS A 226 3.48 22.90 -21.84
N HIS A 227 4.47 23.39 -21.12
CA HIS A 227 4.32 23.88 -19.75
C HIS A 227 5.29 25.02 -19.44
N SER A 228 5.08 25.67 -18.31
CA SER A 228 5.95 26.76 -17.87
C SER A 228 6.27 26.68 -16.38
N SER A 229 7.46 27.17 -16.04
CA SER A 229 7.89 27.44 -14.68
C SER A 229 8.37 28.86 -14.61
N THR A 230 7.91 29.62 -13.63
CA THR A 230 8.28 31.07 -13.52
C THR A 230 8.58 31.38 -12.05
N ILE A 231 9.72 32.01 -11.80
CA ILE A 231 9.98 32.58 -10.48
C ILE A 231 9.07 33.81 -10.32
N ILE A 232 8.10 33.70 -9.41
CA ILE A 232 7.11 34.76 -9.15
C ILE A 232 7.48 35.63 -7.96
N GLN A 233 8.39 35.14 -7.10
CA GLN A 233 8.96 35.89 -5.99
C GLN A 233 10.38 35.39 -5.74
N GLN A 234 11.30 36.27 -5.46
CA GLN A 234 12.69 35.96 -5.08
C GLN A 234 13.20 36.96 -4.06
N THR A 235 13.88 36.44 -3.04
CA THR A 235 14.61 37.23 -2.03
C THR A 235 16.09 36.85 -2.06
N GLU A 236 16.87 37.32 -1.09
CA GLU A 236 18.28 36.94 -0.96
C GLU A 236 18.44 35.42 -0.67
N ASN A 237 17.48 34.80 0.04
CA ASN A 237 17.57 33.42 0.54
C ASN A 237 16.36 32.56 0.25
N SER A 238 15.49 32.98 -0.66
CA SER A 238 14.33 32.20 -1.08
C SER A 238 13.90 32.50 -2.52
N ALA A 239 13.22 31.53 -3.13
CA ALA A 239 12.53 31.72 -4.41
C ALA A 239 11.24 30.87 -4.44
N LEU A 240 10.18 31.47 -4.98
CA LEU A 240 8.91 30.84 -5.22
C LEU A 240 8.70 30.63 -6.72
N ILE A 241 8.66 29.39 -7.15
CA ILE A 241 8.46 29.00 -8.55
C ILE A 241 6.99 28.59 -8.72
N LYS A 242 6.27 29.25 -9.64
CA LYS A 242 4.95 28.85 -10.10
C LYS A 242 5.11 27.88 -11.27
N ARG A 243 4.47 26.71 -11.16
CA ARG A 243 4.38 25.72 -12.22
C ARG A 243 3.00 25.78 -12.85
N GLN A 244 2.94 25.68 -14.17
CA GLN A 244 1.68 25.62 -14.91
C GLN A 244 1.75 24.59 -16.04
N LEU A 245 0.80 23.63 -16.02
CA LEU A 245 0.63 22.56 -16.99
C LEU A 245 -0.85 22.54 -17.39
N ASP A 246 -1.20 22.91 -18.61
CA ASP A 246 -2.60 23.07 -19.03
C ASP A 246 -3.40 23.89 -17.99
N THR A 247 -4.37 23.27 -17.33
CA THR A 247 -5.18 23.91 -16.27
C THR A 247 -4.62 23.68 -14.85
N THR A 248 -3.61 22.83 -14.70
CA THR A 248 -3.01 22.52 -13.38
C THR A 248 -1.95 23.56 -13.02
N VAL A 249 -2.08 24.10 -11.82
CA VAL A 249 -1.10 25.02 -11.24
C VAL A 249 -0.65 24.49 -9.90
N TYR A 250 0.65 24.59 -9.62
CA TYR A 250 1.21 24.33 -8.29
C TYR A 250 2.47 25.18 -8.06
N TYR A 251 2.98 25.16 -6.85
CA TYR A 251 4.08 26.00 -6.43
C TYR A 251 5.22 25.19 -5.83
N VAL A 252 6.45 25.66 -6.04
CA VAL A 252 7.66 25.11 -5.42
C VAL A 252 8.37 26.26 -4.72
N ASN A 253 8.40 26.22 -3.39
CA ASN A 253 9.13 27.19 -2.57
C ASN A 253 10.48 26.60 -2.19
N VAL A 254 11.56 27.27 -2.60
CA VAL A 254 12.94 26.89 -2.29
C VAL A 254 13.50 27.94 -1.33
N GLU A 255 14.02 27.50 -0.18
CA GLU A 255 14.66 28.36 0.82
C GLU A 255 16.06 27.80 1.12
N TRP A 256 17.03 28.70 1.34
CA TRP A 256 18.42 28.31 1.61
C TRP A 256 19.04 29.16 2.71
N GLU A 257 20.03 28.64 3.42
CA GLU A 257 20.62 29.24 4.62
C GLU A 257 22.02 29.87 4.35
N ASN A 258 22.69 29.45 3.26
CA ASN A 258 24.03 29.89 2.90
C ASN A 258 23.98 30.95 1.80
N LYS A 259 25.11 31.62 1.51
CA LYS A 259 25.21 32.48 0.33
C LYS A 259 25.03 31.66 -0.95
N ALA A 260 23.93 31.89 -1.63
CA ALA A 260 23.60 31.18 -2.88
C ALA A 260 22.67 32.06 -3.75
N LYS A 261 22.56 31.68 -5.03
CA LYS A 261 21.68 32.39 -5.97
C LYS A 261 20.95 31.36 -6.85
N LEU A 262 19.62 31.45 -6.91
CA LEU A 262 18.81 30.70 -7.85
C LEU A 262 18.71 31.49 -9.18
N THR A 263 18.95 30.79 -10.30
CA THR A 263 18.80 31.35 -11.64
C THR A 263 18.18 30.35 -12.59
N GLU A 264 17.39 30.80 -13.54
CA GLU A 264 16.93 29.96 -14.64
C GLU A 264 18.09 29.71 -15.62
N LYS A 265 18.45 28.43 -15.80
CA LYS A 265 19.51 28.02 -16.73
C LYS A 265 18.94 27.72 -18.12
N TYR A 266 17.80 27.05 -18.16
CA TYR A 266 17.02 26.76 -19.36
C TYR A 266 15.53 26.79 -19.00
N LYS A 267 14.64 26.80 -19.97
CA LYS A 267 13.19 26.72 -19.76
C LYS A 267 12.83 25.53 -18.88
N ASN A 268 12.11 25.79 -17.79
CA ASN A 268 11.73 24.80 -16.77
C ASN A 268 12.93 24.14 -16.04
N TYR A 269 14.09 24.79 -16.03
CA TYR A 269 15.31 24.29 -15.42
C TYR A 269 16.01 25.40 -14.67
N PHE A 270 16.16 25.31 -13.36
CA PHE A 270 16.76 26.29 -12.48
C PHE A 270 17.96 25.68 -11.76
N VAL A 271 18.93 26.52 -11.43
CA VAL A 271 20.15 26.16 -10.70
C VAL A 271 20.32 27.09 -9.51
N LEU A 272 20.41 26.51 -8.32
CA LEU A 272 20.81 27.20 -7.10
C LEU A 272 22.31 26.95 -6.91
N GLN A 273 23.11 27.99 -7.20
CA GLN A 273 24.57 27.96 -7.09
C GLN A 273 25.00 28.54 -5.74
N SER A 274 25.72 27.74 -4.95
CA SER A 274 26.32 28.20 -3.70
C SER A 274 27.62 29.02 -3.97
N ASP A 275 27.87 30.00 -3.12
CA ASP A 275 29.15 30.71 -3.03
C ASP A 275 30.11 30.09 -2.00
N GLU A 276 29.66 29.07 -1.28
CA GLU A 276 30.38 28.36 -0.21
C GLU A 276 30.55 26.88 -0.55
N ASN A 277 31.35 26.15 0.22
CA ASN A 277 31.51 24.68 0.08
C ASN A 277 30.41 23.88 0.75
N GLU A 278 29.36 24.53 1.22
CA GLU A 278 28.18 23.95 1.84
C GLU A 278 26.94 24.69 1.36
N ILE A 279 25.83 23.96 1.19
CA ILE A 279 24.51 24.52 1.03
C ILE A 279 23.50 23.72 1.82
N ASN A 280 22.68 24.41 2.60
CA ASN A 280 21.52 23.88 3.31
C ASN A 280 20.28 24.51 2.70
N PHE A 281 19.34 23.68 2.25
CA PHE A 281 18.11 24.20 1.64
C PHE A 281 16.92 23.30 1.92
N THR A 282 15.72 23.88 1.82
CA THR A 282 14.46 23.16 1.77
C THR A 282 13.76 23.40 0.43
N SER A 283 12.98 22.43 -0.02
CA SER A 283 12.11 22.57 -1.19
C SER A 283 10.72 22.03 -0.83
N ARG A 284 9.73 22.93 -0.80
CA ARG A 284 8.33 22.63 -0.48
C ARG A 284 7.48 22.68 -1.73
N PHE A 285 6.69 21.65 -1.94
CA PHE A 285 5.71 21.53 -3.02
C PHE A 285 4.31 21.81 -2.48
N SER A 286 3.47 22.56 -3.20
CA SER A 286 2.14 22.91 -2.72
C SER A 286 1.16 23.14 -3.88
N ALA A 287 -0.06 22.62 -3.77
CA ALA A 287 -1.14 22.89 -4.72
C ALA A 287 -1.60 24.37 -4.68
N GLU A 288 -1.48 24.97 -3.50
CA GLU A 288 -1.86 26.37 -3.26
C GLU A 288 -0.63 27.22 -2.96
N LEU A 289 -0.80 28.54 -3.03
CA LEU A 289 0.25 29.48 -2.68
C LEU A 289 0.68 29.24 -1.23
N PRO A 290 1.94 28.81 -0.98
CA PRO A 290 2.37 28.46 0.37
C PRO A 290 2.49 29.72 1.27
N ASP A 291 2.25 29.51 2.56
CA ASP A 291 2.67 30.48 3.58
C ASP A 291 4.20 30.59 3.58
N THR A 292 4.72 31.79 3.77
CA THR A 292 6.17 32.09 3.71
C THR A 292 6.89 31.96 5.05
N LYS A 293 6.43 31.06 5.93
CA LYS A 293 7.16 30.79 7.18
C LYS A 293 8.41 29.98 6.87
N ASN A 294 9.57 30.56 7.11
CA ASN A 294 10.86 29.89 6.97
C ASN A 294 10.95 28.68 7.90
N ILE A 295 11.23 27.51 7.32
CA ILE A 295 11.52 26.29 8.06
C ILE A 295 12.94 25.88 7.70
N SER A 296 13.84 25.93 8.68
CA SER A 296 15.26 25.63 8.44
C SER A 296 15.49 24.15 8.15
N THR A 297 16.56 23.89 7.40
CA THR A 297 17.03 22.53 7.11
C THR A 297 17.32 21.76 8.40
N ILE A 298 17.98 22.38 9.37
CA ILE A 298 18.33 21.76 10.65
C ILE A 298 17.07 21.41 11.44
N GLN A 299 16.08 22.31 11.47
CA GLN A 299 14.81 22.05 12.17
C GLN A 299 14.06 20.88 11.55
N THR A 300 13.99 20.82 10.21
CA THR A 300 13.33 19.72 9.51
C THR A 300 13.99 18.37 9.78
N LEU A 301 15.32 18.30 9.77
CA LEU A 301 16.06 17.10 10.11
C LEU A 301 15.78 16.63 11.57
N ALA A 302 15.72 17.59 12.51
CA ALA A 302 15.41 17.29 13.91
C ALA A 302 13.95 16.80 14.08
N ASP A 303 12.99 17.46 13.43
CA ASP A 303 11.57 17.10 13.50
C ASP A 303 11.32 15.73 12.85
N ALA A 304 11.98 15.41 11.73
CA ALA A 304 11.94 14.10 11.11
C ALA A 304 12.47 13.03 12.07
N GLY A 305 13.64 13.24 12.69
CA GLY A 305 14.23 12.32 13.65
C GLY A 305 13.28 12.05 14.84
N LYS A 306 12.67 13.09 15.39
CA LYS A 306 11.68 12.93 16.45
C LYS A 306 10.46 12.12 16.02
N CYS A 307 9.92 12.43 14.85
CA CYS A 307 8.74 11.73 14.30
C CYS A 307 9.03 10.23 14.11
N TRP A 308 10.18 9.89 13.54
CA TRP A 308 10.56 8.50 13.32
C TRP A 308 10.89 7.76 14.62
N ASN A 309 11.54 8.40 15.59
CA ASN A 309 11.72 7.81 16.93
C ASN A 309 10.36 7.49 17.57
N ASP A 310 9.40 8.41 17.50
CA ASP A 310 8.03 8.19 17.97
C ASP A 310 7.34 7.03 17.23
N PHE A 311 7.49 6.94 15.91
CA PHE A 311 6.95 5.85 15.10
C PHE A 311 7.48 4.48 15.56
N TRP A 312 8.79 4.34 15.73
CA TRP A 312 9.40 3.07 16.12
C TRP A 312 9.15 2.70 17.59
N THR A 313 9.05 3.67 18.47
CA THR A 313 8.86 3.42 19.91
C THR A 313 7.40 3.16 20.30
N LYS A 314 6.43 3.78 19.62
CA LYS A 314 4.99 3.68 19.96
C LYS A 314 4.28 2.50 19.27
N GLY A 315 4.71 2.11 18.09
CA GLY A 315 4.11 0.99 17.35
C GLY A 315 4.52 -0.39 17.89
N ALA A 316 4.07 -1.44 17.23
CA ALA A 316 4.52 -2.80 17.52
C ALA A 316 5.95 -3.05 17.01
N ALA A 317 6.59 -4.07 17.57
CA ALA A 317 7.90 -4.55 17.13
C ALA A 317 7.94 -6.08 17.10
N VAL A 318 8.72 -6.65 16.18
CA VAL A 318 8.99 -8.09 16.08
C VAL A 318 10.50 -8.26 15.91
N ASP A 319 11.11 -9.07 16.76
CA ASP A 319 12.56 -9.32 16.80
C ASP A 319 12.83 -10.82 16.58
N PHE A 320 13.63 -11.10 15.57
CA PHE A 320 14.05 -12.45 15.20
C PHE A 320 15.50 -12.78 15.62
N SER A 321 16.17 -11.90 16.37
CA SER A 321 17.59 -12.05 16.72
C SER A 321 17.93 -13.33 17.51
N GLU A 322 16.96 -13.89 18.25
CA GLU A 322 17.14 -15.15 18.98
C GLU A 322 16.78 -16.41 18.15
N CYS A 323 16.29 -16.21 16.91
CA CYS A 323 16.01 -17.31 16.00
C CYS A 323 17.31 -17.91 15.49
N THR A 324 17.35 -19.26 15.38
CA THR A 324 18.50 -20.01 14.85
C THR A 324 18.26 -20.56 13.44
N ASP A 325 17.05 -20.38 12.90
CA ASP A 325 16.77 -20.64 11.50
C ASP A 325 17.44 -19.55 10.64
N GLU A 326 18.23 -19.95 9.65
CA GLU A 326 19.00 -19.03 8.79
C GLU A 326 18.14 -18.04 8.01
N ARG A 327 16.88 -18.41 7.73
CA ARG A 327 15.89 -17.58 7.03
C ARG A 327 15.36 -16.40 7.88
N ALA A 328 15.52 -16.47 9.20
CA ALA A 328 14.94 -15.49 10.11
C ALA A 328 15.50 -14.08 9.92
N LYS A 329 16.80 -13.96 9.59
CA LYS A 329 17.45 -12.68 9.34
C LYS A 329 16.86 -11.95 8.13
N GLU A 330 16.61 -12.68 7.04
CA GLU A 330 15.98 -12.10 5.86
C GLU A 330 14.53 -11.73 6.12
N LEU A 331 13.78 -12.53 6.88
CA LEU A 331 12.42 -12.20 7.27
C LEU A 331 12.37 -10.92 8.11
N GLU A 332 13.28 -10.76 9.09
CA GLU A 332 13.40 -9.55 9.89
C GLU A 332 13.66 -8.31 9.04
N ARG A 333 14.64 -8.40 8.12
CA ARG A 333 14.96 -7.31 7.20
C ARG A 333 13.74 -6.88 6.40
N ARG A 334 13.01 -7.85 5.81
CA ARG A 334 11.77 -7.57 5.06
C ARG A 334 10.72 -6.88 5.93
N VAL A 335 10.54 -7.33 7.17
CA VAL A 335 9.56 -6.78 8.11
C VAL A 335 9.89 -5.34 8.49
N VAL A 336 11.12 -5.05 8.87
CA VAL A 336 11.53 -3.69 9.30
C VAL A 336 11.43 -2.71 8.13
N LEU A 337 11.98 -3.08 6.97
CA LEU A 337 11.92 -2.24 5.77
C LEU A 337 10.49 -2.00 5.29
N SER A 338 9.62 -3.01 5.35
CA SER A 338 8.22 -2.87 4.94
C SER A 338 7.46 -1.89 5.82
N GLN A 339 7.71 -1.85 7.14
CA GLN A 339 7.09 -0.86 8.03
C GLN A 339 7.47 0.57 7.62
N TYR A 340 8.75 0.82 7.35
CA TYR A 340 9.22 2.12 6.89
C TYR A 340 8.58 2.53 5.56
N LEU A 341 8.64 1.64 4.56
CA LEU A 341 8.14 1.91 3.21
C LEU A 341 6.64 2.20 3.19
N LEU A 342 5.83 1.43 3.92
CA LEU A 342 4.39 1.67 3.99
C LEU A 342 4.07 2.97 4.74
N ALA A 343 4.82 3.30 5.78
CA ALA A 343 4.63 4.54 6.50
C ALA A 343 4.91 5.77 5.63
N ILE A 344 5.95 5.77 4.80
CA ILE A 344 6.28 6.92 3.94
C ILE A 344 5.40 7.04 2.68
N GLN A 345 4.72 5.97 2.25
CA GLN A 345 4.06 5.93 0.94
C GLN A 345 2.57 5.61 0.98
N CYS A 346 2.07 4.96 2.05
CA CYS A 346 0.70 4.45 2.13
C CYS A 346 -0.09 4.95 3.33
N SER A 347 0.49 5.74 4.24
CA SER A 347 -0.18 6.21 5.46
C SER A 347 -0.88 7.57 5.32
N GLY A 348 -1.09 8.03 4.10
CA GLY A 348 -1.71 9.32 3.81
C GLY A 348 -3.23 9.34 3.94
N SER A 349 -3.82 10.49 3.58
CA SER A 349 -5.26 10.76 3.70
C SER A 349 -6.10 10.16 2.57
N THR A 350 -5.48 9.56 1.56
CA THR A 350 -6.17 8.94 0.41
C THR A 350 -5.65 7.52 0.13
N PRO A 351 -6.47 6.67 -0.51
CA PRO A 351 -6.02 5.32 -0.90
C PRO A 351 -4.78 5.38 -1.80
N PRO A 352 -3.77 4.53 -1.55
CA PRO A 352 -2.58 4.50 -2.39
C PRO A 352 -2.81 3.77 -3.72
N GLN A 353 -1.94 4.05 -4.70
CA GLN A 353 -1.71 3.19 -5.85
C GLN A 353 -0.80 2.00 -5.46
N GLU A 354 -0.65 0.99 -6.31
CA GLU A 354 0.20 -0.18 -6.05
C GLU A 354 1.66 0.18 -5.72
N THR A 355 2.18 1.21 -6.36
CA THR A 355 3.55 1.69 -6.25
C THR A 355 3.73 2.83 -5.25
N GLY A 356 2.72 3.11 -4.43
CA GLY A 356 2.76 4.17 -3.42
C GLY A 356 2.98 5.56 -4.03
N LEU A 357 4.03 6.24 -3.59
CA LEU A 357 4.43 7.57 -4.04
C LEU A 357 5.82 7.55 -4.71
N THR A 358 6.19 6.43 -5.37
CA THR A 358 7.48 6.28 -6.06
C THR A 358 7.37 6.62 -7.54
N TYR A 359 6.47 5.94 -8.25
CA TYR A 359 6.15 6.20 -9.66
C TYR A 359 4.75 5.67 -9.97
N ASN A 360 4.20 5.96 -11.17
CA ASN A 360 2.84 5.57 -11.50
C ASN A 360 2.72 4.10 -11.89
N SER A 361 1.73 3.42 -11.31
CA SER A 361 1.08 2.22 -11.83
C SER A 361 -0.40 2.56 -12.06
N TRP A 362 -0.96 2.10 -13.18
CA TRP A 362 -2.33 2.45 -13.55
C TRP A 362 -2.61 3.96 -13.50
N TYR A 363 -1.72 4.76 -14.09
CA TYR A 363 -1.80 6.23 -14.12
C TYR A 363 -1.74 6.90 -12.73
N GLY A 364 -1.34 6.18 -11.70
CA GLY A 364 -1.34 6.66 -10.31
C GLY A 364 -2.70 6.64 -9.63
N LYS A 365 -3.72 5.99 -10.21
CA LYS A 365 -5.07 5.91 -9.64
C LYS A 365 -5.10 5.10 -8.36
N PHE A 366 -6.06 5.42 -7.49
CA PHE A 366 -6.29 4.69 -6.25
C PHE A 366 -6.69 3.24 -6.53
N HIS A 367 -6.07 2.31 -5.81
CA HIS A 367 -6.34 0.88 -5.92
C HIS A 367 -7.13 0.40 -4.71
N LEU A 368 -8.48 0.44 -4.77
CA LEU A 368 -9.31 -0.06 -3.68
C LEU A 368 -9.25 -1.58 -3.57
N GLU A 369 -8.88 -2.28 -4.64
CA GLU A 369 -8.56 -3.70 -4.64
C GLU A 369 -7.41 -4.02 -3.69
N MET A 370 -6.34 -3.19 -3.72
CA MET A 370 -5.12 -3.40 -2.94
C MET A 370 -5.13 -2.70 -1.58
N ILE A 371 -6.16 -1.90 -1.26
CA ILE A 371 -6.18 -1.11 -0.04
C ILE A 371 -6.10 -1.98 1.22
N TRP A 372 -6.68 -3.18 1.21
CA TRP A 372 -6.58 -4.13 2.31
C TRP A 372 -5.12 -4.48 2.61
N TRP A 373 -4.36 -4.79 1.58
CA TRP A 373 -2.94 -5.12 1.66
C TRP A 373 -2.08 -3.93 2.12
N HIS A 374 -2.43 -2.72 1.73
CA HIS A 374 -1.70 -1.52 2.17
C HIS A 374 -2.00 -1.15 3.62
N GLN A 375 -3.26 -1.30 4.09
CA GLN A 375 -3.76 -0.59 5.26
C GLN A 375 -3.96 -1.47 6.50
N VAL A 376 -4.39 -2.74 6.35
CA VAL A 376 -4.76 -3.61 7.48
C VAL A 376 -3.61 -3.76 8.48
N GLN A 377 -2.41 -3.87 7.98
CA GLN A 377 -1.22 -4.01 8.81
C GLN A 377 -1.04 -2.84 9.81
N PHE A 378 -1.46 -1.62 9.49
CA PHE A 378 -1.31 -0.50 10.44
C PHE A 378 -2.06 -0.76 11.76
N ALA A 379 -3.30 -1.24 11.68
CA ALA A 379 -4.06 -1.59 12.88
C ALA A 379 -3.39 -2.76 13.65
N LEU A 380 -2.94 -3.80 12.94
CA LEU A 380 -2.29 -4.96 13.55
C LEU A 380 -0.94 -4.62 14.20
N TRP A 381 -0.24 -3.61 13.68
CA TRP A 381 1.04 -3.11 14.22
C TRP A 381 0.85 -1.93 15.20
N ASN A 382 -0.35 -1.80 15.80
CA ASN A 382 -0.69 -0.79 16.81
C ASN A 382 -0.50 0.66 16.33
N ARG A 383 -0.93 0.94 15.09
CA ARG A 383 -0.97 2.28 14.47
C ARG A 383 -2.33 2.51 13.78
N PRO A 384 -3.46 2.29 14.48
CA PRO A 384 -4.79 2.38 13.86
C PRO A 384 -5.10 3.77 13.27
N GLU A 385 -4.49 4.83 13.81
CA GLU A 385 -4.65 6.20 13.32
C GLU A 385 -4.15 6.38 11.87
N MET A 386 -3.18 5.57 11.40
CA MET A 386 -2.71 5.61 10.01
C MET A 386 -3.75 4.98 9.07
N LEU A 387 -4.35 3.87 9.48
CA LEU A 387 -5.48 3.28 8.75
C LEU A 387 -6.68 4.24 8.73
N GLU A 388 -7.01 4.82 9.87
CA GLU A 388 -8.16 5.71 10.02
C GLU A 388 -8.05 6.96 9.15
N ARG A 389 -6.85 7.51 9.00
CA ARG A 389 -6.59 8.65 8.12
C ARG A 389 -7.02 8.36 6.68
N THR A 390 -6.66 7.22 6.14
CA THR A 390 -7.04 6.80 4.78
C THR A 390 -8.53 6.50 4.65
N LEU A 391 -9.16 5.93 5.68
CA LEU A 391 -10.59 5.63 5.66
C LEU A 391 -11.46 6.89 5.55
N GLY A 392 -10.97 8.04 5.99
CA GLY A 392 -11.66 9.33 5.85
C GLY A 392 -12.06 9.66 4.41
N TRP A 393 -11.29 9.19 3.43
CA TRP A 393 -11.59 9.39 2.01
C TRP A 393 -12.92 8.74 1.56
N TYR A 394 -13.34 7.64 2.17
CA TYR A 394 -14.59 6.96 1.79
C TYR A 394 -15.83 7.85 1.96
N ASN A 395 -15.82 8.81 2.91
CA ASN A 395 -16.89 9.80 3.05
C ASN A 395 -16.93 10.77 1.85
N ILE A 396 -15.75 11.11 1.29
CA ILE A 396 -15.66 11.96 0.08
C ILE A 396 -16.12 11.17 -1.14
N ALA A 397 -15.82 9.88 -1.19
CA ALA A 397 -16.11 8.96 -2.28
C ALA A 397 -17.59 8.55 -2.36
N GLU A 398 -18.30 8.50 -1.23
CA GLU A 398 -19.66 7.97 -1.11
C GLU A 398 -20.65 8.48 -2.17
N PRO A 399 -20.77 9.80 -2.46
CA PRO A 399 -21.75 10.30 -3.42
C PRO A 399 -21.57 9.70 -4.83
N ASN A 400 -20.32 9.51 -5.28
CA ASN A 400 -20.06 8.92 -6.58
C ASN A 400 -20.20 7.38 -6.54
N ALA A 401 -19.76 6.73 -5.48
CA ALA A 401 -19.97 5.30 -5.26
C ALA A 401 -21.47 4.93 -5.26
N LYS A 402 -22.33 5.79 -4.71
CA LYS A 402 -23.78 5.63 -4.75
C LYS A 402 -24.37 5.77 -6.16
N LYS A 403 -23.90 6.76 -6.93
CA LYS A 403 -24.28 6.90 -8.35
C LYS A 403 -23.90 5.68 -9.19
N ILE A 404 -22.72 5.09 -8.93
CA ILE A 404 -22.26 3.87 -9.61
C ILE A 404 -23.19 2.70 -9.28
N ALA A 405 -23.51 2.47 -8.00
CA ALA A 405 -24.44 1.43 -7.58
C ALA A 405 -25.82 1.60 -8.27
N GLN A 406 -26.40 2.80 -8.21
CA GLN A 406 -27.68 3.12 -8.83
C GLN A 406 -27.69 2.90 -10.34
N ARG A 407 -26.61 3.31 -11.05
CA ARG A 407 -26.44 3.08 -12.48
C ARG A 407 -26.42 1.58 -12.82
N GLN A 408 -25.80 0.78 -11.94
CA GLN A 408 -25.79 -0.69 -12.06
C GLN A 408 -27.06 -1.34 -11.50
N LYS A 409 -28.06 -0.53 -11.07
CA LYS A 409 -29.32 -0.96 -10.47
C LYS A 409 -29.16 -1.78 -9.18
N PHE A 410 -28.18 -1.38 -8.34
CA PHE A 410 -27.97 -1.90 -7.00
C PHE A 410 -28.25 -0.83 -5.94
N ASP A 411 -28.54 -1.26 -4.72
CA ASP A 411 -28.68 -0.41 -3.55
C ASP A 411 -27.31 -0.06 -2.96
N GLY A 412 -27.28 0.92 -2.04
CA GLY A 412 -26.10 1.28 -1.29
C GLY A 412 -24.98 1.92 -2.13
N VAL A 413 -23.74 1.54 -1.88
CA VAL A 413 -22.54 2.11 -2.50
C VAL A 413 -21.66 1.04 -3.15
N ARG A 414 -21.14 1.35 -4.34
CA ARG A 414 -20.25 0.48 -5.11
C ARG A 414 -18.82 1.00 -5.06
N TRP A 415 -17.92 0.29 -4.40
CA TRP A 415 -16.49 0.58 -4.36
C TRP A 415 -15.80 -0.07 -5.56
N MET A 416 -15.25 0.74 -6.48
CA MET A 416 -14.63 0.24 -7.71
C MET A 416 -13.15 -0.08 -7.50
N LYS A 417 -12.58 -1.01 -8.29
CA LYS A 417 -11.15 -1.41 -8.22
C LYS A 417 -10.23 -0.21 -8.27
N MET A 418 -10.39 0.63 -9.29
CA MET A 418 -9.54 1.79 -9.54
C MET A 418 -10.39 3.04 -9.70
N THR A 419 -10.00 4.07 -8.98
CA THR A 419 -10.70 5.35 -8.97
C THR A 419 -9.71 6.52 -9.01
N ASP A 420 -10.22 7.68 -9.39
CA ASP A 420 -9.56 8.96 -9.16
C ASP A 420 -9.86 9.50 -7.75
N PRO A 421 -9.32 10.67 -7.35
CA PRO A 421 -9.59 11.27 -6.05
C PRO A 421 -11.07 11.55 -5.75
N SER A 422 -11.91 11.71 -6.78
CA SER A 422 -13.35 11.92 -6.65
C SER A 422 -14.17 10.64 -6.57
N ALA A 423 -13.49 9.48 -6.58
CA ALA A 423 -14.09 8.14 -6.70
C ALA A 423 -14.77 7.87 -8.05
N MET A 424 -14.45 8.64 -9.09
CA MET A 424 -14.84 8.27 -10.44
C MET A 424 -14.04 7.06 -10.90
N GLU A 425 -14.75 6.04 -11.36
CA GLU A 425 -14.14 4.79 -11.82
C GLU A 425 -13.32 4.95 -13.11
N ALA A 426 -12.22 4.24 -13.20
CA ALA A 426 -11.48 4.08 -14.45
C ALA A 426 -12.11 2.96 -15.30
N PRO A 427 -12.55 3.22 -16.56
CA PRO A 427 -13.10 2.17 -17.42
C PRO A 427 -12.14 1.00 -17.57
N SER A 428 -12.62 -0.24 -17.36
CA SER A 428 -11.76 -1.42 -17.34
C SER A 428 -12.49 -2.67 -17.85
N LYS A 429 -11.75 -3.59 -18.51
CA LYS A 429 -12.27 -4.92 -18.89
C LYS A 429 -12.33 -5.89 -17.72
N VAL A 430 -11.53 -5.66 -16.69
CA VAL A 430 -11.41 -6.51 -15.49
C VAL A 430 -11.94 -5.75 -14.28
N GLY A 431 -11.34 -4.62 -13.96
CA GLY A 431 -11.60 -3.89 -12.72
C GLY A 431 -13.06 -3.47 -12.50
N SER A 432 -13.84 -3.28 -13.59
CA SER A 432 -15.26 -2.93 -13.49
C SER A 432 -16.12 -4.08 -12.95
N PHE A 433 -15.64 -5.33 -13.04
CA PHE A 433 -16.38 -6.52 -12.61
C PHE A 433 -15.87 -7.15 -11.32
N LEU A 434 -14.75 -6.66 -10.75
CA LEU A 434 -14.26 -7.14 -9.45
C LEU A 434 -15.19 -6.74 -8.33
N ILE A 435 -15.37 -7.64 -7.36
CA ILE A 435 -16.21 -7.39 -6.17
C ILE A 435 -15.49 -7.63 -4.84
N TRP A 436 -14.35 -8.32 -4.83
CA TRP A 436 -13.70 -8.69 -3.57
C TRP A 436 -13.16 -7.48 -2.78
N GLN A 437 -13.01 -6.31 -3.40
CA GLN A 437 -12.71 -5.05 -2.70
C GLN A 437 -13.93 -4.41 -2.03
N GLN A 438 -15.14 -4.82 -2.39
CA GLN A 438 -16.37 -4.25 -1.85
C GLN A 438 -16.46 -4.36 -0.31
N PRO A 439 -16.13 -5.51 0.31
CA PRO A 439 -16.18 -5.66 1.77
C PRO A 439 -15.00 -5.03 2.52
N HIS A 440 -13.95 -4.56 1.85
CA HIS A 440 -12.74 -4.05 2.52
C HIS A 440 -13.03 -2.95 3.54
N LEU A 441 -13.97 -2.05 3.23
CA LEU A 441 -14.36 -0.99 4.16
C LEU A 441 -14.89 -1.56 5.47
N ILE A 442 -15.77 -2.58 5.42
CA ILE A 442 -16.34 -3.22 6.60
C ILE A 442 -15.24 -3.87 7.44
N TYR A 443 -14.31 -4.58 6.78
CA TYR A 443 -13.17 -5.22 7.44
C TYR A 443 -12.28 -4.17 8.16
N MET A 444 -11.93 -3.10 7.49
CA MET A 444 -11.06 -2.06 8.03
C MET A 444 -11.74 -1.26 9.14
N ALA A 445 -13.03 -0.95 9.01
CA ALA A 445 -13.83 -0.32 10.06
C ALA A 445 -13.89 -1.20 11.32
N GLU A 446 -14.05 -2.52 11.14
CA GLU A 446 -14.01 -3.48 12.25
C GLU A 446 -12.66 -3.45 12.99
N LEU A 447 -11.54 -3.38 12.28
CA LEU A 447 -10.22 -3.26 12.90
C LEU A 447 -10.05 -1.96 13.71
N ILE A 448 -10.57 -0.84 13.21
CA ILE A 448 -10.58 0.43 13.95
C ILE A 448 -11.44 0.28 15.22
N TYR A 449 -12.65 -0.29 15.10
CA TYR A 449 -13.50 -0.52 16.26
C TYR A 449 -12.83 -1.44 17.28
N ARG A 450 -12.18 -2.52 16.86
CA ARG A 450 -11.42 -3.43 17.78
C ARG A 450 -10.27 -2.73 18.49
N SER A 451 -9.65 -1.75 17.84
CA SER A 451 -8.59 -0.93 18.44
C SER A 451 -9.15 0.15 19.39
N ASN A 452 -10.34 0.67 19.10
CA ASN A 452 -11.00 1.72 19.87
C ASN A 452 -12.53 1.50 19.92
N PRO A 453 -13.03 0.60 20.79
CA PRO A 453 -14.44 0.18 20.83
C PRO A 453 -15.31 1.24 21.56
N THR A 454 -15.52 2.38 20.89
CA THR A 454 -16.31 3.51 21.43
C THR A 454 -17.52 3.79 20.57
N GLN A 455 -18.52 4.51 21.17
CA GLN A 455 -19.67 5.01 20.42
C GLN A 455 -19.24 5.97 19.30
N GLU A 456 -18.23 6.79 19.54
CA GLU A 456 -17.66 7.70 18.53
C GLU A 456 -17.20 6.95 17.29
N THR A 457 -16.50 5.81 17.45
CA THR A 457 -16.09 4.96 16.33
C THR A 457 -17.29 4.40 15.57
N LEU A 458 -18.34 3.97 16.28
CA LEU A 458 -19.57 3.48 15.64
C LEU A 458 -20.25 4.62 14.86
N ASP A 459 -20.44 5.78 15.46
CA ASP A 459 -21.08 6.94 14.82
C ASP A 459 -20.35 7.39 13.55
N LYS A 460 -19.02 7.24 13.54
CA LYS A 460 -18.18 7.61 12.41
C LYS A 460 -18.31 6.69 11.20
N TYR A 461 -18.46 5.38 11.42
CA TYR A 461 -18.39 4.39 10.34
C TYR A 461 -19.68 3.60 10.09
N ALA A 462 -20.65 3.57 11.02
CA ALA A 462 -21.85 2.75 10.91
C ALA A 462 -22.63 3.01 9.60
N HIS A 463 -22.72 4.28 9.17
CA HIS A 463 -23.39 4.65 7.94
C HIS A 463 -22.72 4.01 6.70
N LEU A 464 -21.38 4.11 6.58
CA LEU A 464 -20.64 3.52 5.46
C LEU A 464 -20.67 2.00 5.47
N VAL A 465 -20.63 1.37 6.66
CA VAL A 465 -20.80 -0.08 6.82
C VAL A 465 -22.18 -0.50 6.34
N GLU A 466 -23.24 0.21 6.74
CA GLU A 466 -24.63 -0.05 6.34
C GLU A 466 -24.81 0.09 4.81
N GLU A 467 -24.34 1.19 4.20
CA GLU A 467 -24.46 1.42 2.74
C GLU A 467 -23.63 0.39 1.93
N THR A 468 -22.47 -0.01 2.44
CA THR A 468 -21.67 -1.09 1.84
C THR A 468 -22.41 -2.42 1.88
N ALA A 469 -23.02 -2.77 3.03
CA ALA A 469 -23.77 -4.00 3.20
C ALA A 469 -25.06 -4.02 2.34
N LYS A 470 -25.74 -2.87 2.16
CA LYS A 470 -26.89 -2.75 1.24
C LYS A 470 -26.50 -3.14 -0.18
N PHE A 471 -25.35 -2.65 -0.67
CA PHE A 471 -24.86 -3.08 -1.98
C PHE A 471 -24.62 -4.58 -2.02
N MET A 472 -23.95 -5.14 -1.02
CA MET A 472 -23.61 -6.56 -0.97
C MET A 472 -24.86 -7.45 -0.97
N TYR A 473 -25.91 -7.04 -0.24
CA TYR A 473 -27.19 -7.72 -0.25
C TYR A 473 -27.87 -7.65 -1.64
N SER A 474 -27.94 -6.46 -2.24
CA SER A 474 -28.61 -6.26 -3.53
C SER A 474 -27.87 -6.87 -4.72
N PHE A 475 -26.54 -7.13 -4.57
CA PHE A 475 -25.72 -7.80 -5.58
C PHE A 475 -25.91 -9.31 -5.59
N ALA A 476 -26.08 -9.93 -4.41
CA ALA A 476 -26.36 -11.36 -4.30
C ALA A 476 -27.70 -11.71 -4.95
N THR A 477 -27.74 -12.80 -5.69
CA THR A 477 -28.95 -13.26 -6.38
C THR A 477 -29.53 -14.49 -5.68
N TYR A 478 -30.82 -14.48 -5.35
CA TYR A 478 -31.48 -15.64 -4.82
C TYR A 478 -31.79 -16.64 -5.95
N ASP A 479 -31.30 -17.85 -5.83
CA ASP A 479 -31.58 -18.97 -6.71
C ASP A 479 -32.77 -19.76 -6.14
N GLU A 480 -33.95 -19.56 -6.73
CA GLU A 480 -35.21 -20.18 -6.30
C GLU A 480 -35.18 -21.71 -6.41
N LEU A 481 -34.41 -22.26 -7.36
CA LEU A 481 -34.35 -23.70 -7.60
C LEU A 481 -33.57 -24.41 -6.50
N GLU A 482 -32.45 -23.84 -6.11
CA GLU A 482 -31.57 -24.42 -5.08
C GLU A 482 -31.84 -23.82 -3.67
N GLY A 483 -32.67 -22.78 -3.57
CA GLY A 483 -33.04 -22.15 -2.31
C GLY A 483 -31.86 -21.44 -1.61
N ARG A 484 -30.93 -20.87 -2.35
CA ARG A 484 -29.69 -20.26 -1.86
C ARG A 484 -29.37 -18.94 -2.54
N PHE A 485 -28.56 -18.09 -1.87
CA PHE A 485 -27.98 -16.90 -2.48
C PHE A 485 -26.67 -17.23 -3.20
N ILE A 486 -26.51 -16.72 -4.42
CA ILE A 486 -25.33 -16.90 -5.25
C ILE A 486 -24.71 -15.56 -5.65
N LEU A 487 -23.39 -15.56 -5.91
CA LEU A 487 -22.64 -14.45 -6.51
C LEU A 487 -22.33 -14.81 -7.95
N LYS A 488 -22.77 -13.99 -8.91
CA LYS A 488 -22.51 -14.18 -10.34
C LYS A 488 -22.27 -12.86 -11.05
N GLY A 489 -21.79 -12.89 -12.29
CA GLY A 489 -21.51 -11.68 -13.07
C GLY A 489 -20.34 -10.87 -12.48
N THR A 490 -19.32 -11.55 -12.01
CA THR A 490 -18.11 -10.96 -11.42
C THR A 490 -16.85 -11.62 -11.96
N ILE A 491 -15.77 -10.86 -12.01
CA ILE A 491 -14.42 -11.40 -12.09
C ILE A 491 -13.94 -11.53 -10.64
N PRO A 492 -13.50 -12.70 -10.18
CA PRO A 492 -12.97 -12.86 -8.82
C PRO A 492 -11.55 -12.30 -8.69
N ALA A 493 -10.98 -12.39 -7.48
CA ALA A 493 -9.57 -12.05 -7.27
C ALA A 493 -8.63 -12.84 -8.20
N GLN A 494 -8.97 -14.08 -8.58
CA GLN A 494 -8.29 -14.81 -9.66
C GLN A 494 -8.76 -14.29 -11.03
N GLU A 495 -8.07 -13.29 -11.57
CA GLU A 495 -8.49 -12.51 -12.74
C GLU A 495 -8.49 -13.29 -14.08
N THR A 496 -8.08 -14.56 -14.08
CA THR A 496 -8.16 -15.45 -15.25
C THR A 496 -9.58 -15.94 -15.56
N LEU A 497 -10.53 -15.80 -14.61
CA LEU A 497 -11.94 -16.10 -14.81
C LEU A 497 -12.68 -14.93 -15.47
N ARG A 498 -13.82 -15.19 -16.12
CA ARG A 498 -14.61 -14.19 -16.81
C ARG A 498 -15.92 -13.91 -16.09
N ALA A 499 -16.37 -12.66 -16.12
CA ALA A 499 -17.62 -12.27 -15.44
C ALA A 499 -18.85 -13.02 -15.93
N SER A 500 -18.90 -13.39 -17.23
CA SER A 500 -20.01 -14.15 -17.82
C SER A 500 -20.08 -15.63 -17.44
N GLU A 501 -18.97 -16.16 -16.91
CA GLU A 501 -18.78 -17.60 -16.63
C GLU A 501 -18.62 -17.89 -15.14
N THR A 502 -18.47 -16.85 -14.28
CA THR A 502 -18.15 -17.03 -12.87
C THR A 502 -19.41 -17.05 -12.00
N ILE A 503 -19.59 -18.14 -11.28
CA ILE A 503 -20.61 -18.30 -10.24
C ILE A 503 -19.93 -18.77 -8.96
N ASN A 504 -20.25 -18.12 -7.85
CA ASN A 504 -19.83 -18.53 -6.49
C ASN A 504 -18.31 -18.72 -6.34
N PRO A 505 -17.48 -17.73 -6.64
CA PRO A 505 -16.05 -17.83 -6.38
C PRO A 505 -15.80 -17.90 -4.85
N PRO A 506 -14.94 -18.81 -4.38
CA PRO A 506 -14.85 -19.19 -2.96
C PRO A 506 -14.45 -18.06 -2.02
N PHE A 507 -13.47 -17.25 -2.44
CA PHE A 507 -13.00 -16.11 -1.62
C PHE A 507 -14.09 -15.08 -1.44
N GLU A 508 -14.75 -14.68 -2.54
CA GLU A 508 -15.82 -13.69 -2.53
C GLU A 508 -17.03 -14.16 -1.73
N LEU A 509 -17.43 -15.43 -1.85
CA LEU A 509 -18.49 -16.00 -1.02
C LEU A 509 -18.16 -15.92 0.48
N SER A 510 -16.95 -16.34 0.86
CA SER A 510 -16.50 -16.26 2.25
C SER A 510 -16.43 -14.84 2.75
N TYR A 511 -16.04 -13.88 1.89
CA TYR A 511 -15.96 -12.47 2.24
C TYR A 511 -17.36 -11.85 2.41
N TRP A 512 -18.31 -12.21 1.54
CA TRP A 512 -19.73 -11.83 1.73
C TRP A 512 -20.25 -12.32 3.09
N HIS A 513 -20.04 -13.60 3.40
CA HIS A 513 -20.47 -14.16 4.69
C HIS A 513 -19.86 -13.38 5.86
N TYR A 514 -18.54 -13.17 5.86
CA TYR A 514 -17.85 -12.46 6.93
C TYR A 514 -18.35 -11.02 7.08
N ALA A 515 -18.32 -10.25 6.01
CA ALA A 515 -18.62 -8.83 6.08
C ALA A 515 -20.09 -8.55 6.39
N MET A 516 -21.02 -9.35 5.87
CA MET A 516 -22.44 -9.24 6.23
C MET A 516 -22.70 -9.61 7.69
N SER A 517 -21.97 -10.59 8.23
CA SER A 517 -22.03 -10.92 9.67
C SER A 517 -21.53 -9.76 10.53
N VAL A 518 -20.39 -9.17 10.16
CA VAL A 518 -19.85 -7.98 10.84
C VAL A 518 -20.82 -6.79 10.73
N ALA A 519 -21.43 -6.55 9.56
CA ALA A 519 -22.39 -5.48 9.39
C ALA A 519 -23.62 -5.63 10.31
N GLN A 520 -24.09 -6.88 10.52
CA GLN A 520 -25.14 -7.17 11.50
C GLN A 520 -24.72 -6.88 12.94
N GLU A 521 -23.49 -7.24 13.32
CA GLU A 521 -22.93 -6.88 14.62
C GLU A 521 -22.83 -5.37 14.82
N TRP A 522 -22.44 -4.64 13.77
CA TRP A 522 -22.37 -3.16 13.80
C TRP A 522 -23.74 -2.53 14.01
N ARG A 523 -24.81 -3.10 13.43
CA ARG A 523 -26.20 -2.68 13.71
C ARG A 523 -26.54 -2.86 15.19
N GLU A 524 -26.24 -4.03 15.76
CA GLU A 524 -26.50 -4.33 17.17
C GLU A 524 -25.70 -3.42 18.11
N ARG A 525 -24.38 -3.22 17.84
CA ARG A 525 -23.53 -2.30 18.60
C ARG A 525 -24.01 -0.84 18.53
N SER A 526 -24.63 -0.45 17.41
CA SER A 526 -25.23 0.87 17.21
C SER A 526 -26.67 0.95 17.73
N GLY A 527 -27.16 -0.03 18.48
CA GLY A 527 -28.51 -0.05 19.08
C GLY A 527 -29.63 -0.35 18.07
N GLN A 528 -29.32 -0.80 16.87
CA GLN A 528 -30.29 -1.19 15.85
C GLN A 528 -30.59 -2.69 15.95
N LYS A 529 -31.80 -3.09 15.49
CA LYS A 529 -32.12 -4.51 15.33
C LYS A 529 -31.40 -5.09 14.14
N ARG A 530 -31.09 -6.38 14.19
CA ARG A 530 -30.59 -7.13 13.02
C ARG A 530 -31.60 -7.02 11.86
N ASN A 531 -31.07 -6.98 10.64
CA ASN A 531 -31.88 -7.01 9.43
C ASN A 531 -32.18 -8.47 9.08
N LEU A 532 -33.43 -8.86 9.12
CA LEU A 532 -33.84 -10.26 8.90
C LEU A 532 -33.52 -10.79 7.50
N GLN A 533 -33.56 -9.91 6.48
CA GLN A 533 -33.20 -10.30 5.11
C GLN A 533 -31.69 -10.58 4.97
N TRP A 534 -30.87 -9.80 5.69
CA TRP A 534 -29.43 -10.03 5.73
C TRP A 534 -29.10 -11.32 6.49
N ASP A 535 -29.82 -11.61 7.59
CA ASP A 535 -29.66 -12.88 8.31
C ASP A 535 -30.04 -14.06 7.42
N GLU A 536 -31.13 -13.96 6.66
CA GLU A 536 -31.54 -14.98 5.70
C GLU A 536 -30.46 -15.20 4.62
N MET A 537 -29.88 -14.10 4.07
CA MET A 537 -28.80 -14.22 3.10
C MET A 537 -27.56 -14.89 3.71
N ILE A 538 -27.12 -14.48 4.91
CA ILE A 538 -25.98 -15.09 5.61
C ILE A 538 -26.20 -16.59 5.82
N ASP A 539 -27.44 -16.98 6.17
CA ASP A 539 -27.77 -18.37 6.43
C ASP A 539 -27.86 -19.23 5.16
N LYS A 540 -28.36 -18.65 4.07
CA LYS A 540 -28.60 -19.33 2.78
C LYS A 540 -27.53 -19.02 1.73
N LEU A 541 -26.43 -18.38 2.09
CA LEU A 541 -25.33 -18.17 1.12
C LEU A 541 -24.79 -19.53 0.67
N SER A 542 -24.52 -19.64 -0.64
CA SER A 542 -24.06 -20.89 -1.25
C SER A 542 -22.82 -21.44 -0.54
N PRO A 543 -22.76 -22.77 -0.26
CA PRO A 543 -21.52 -23.38 0.18
C PRO A 543 -20.46 -23.30 -0.91
N LEU A 544 -19.17 -23.40 -0.52
CA LEU A 544 -18.07 -23.46 -1.47
C LEU A 544 -18.10 -24.79 -2.23
N THR A 545 -17.99 -24.73 -3.55
CA THR A 545 -18.01 -25.91 -4.43
C THR A 545 -16.65 -26.62 -4.46
N TYR A 546 -16.65 -27.94 -4.48
CA TYR A 546 -15.46 -28.79 -4.46
C TYR A 546 -15.62 -30.01 -5.40
N ASN A 547 -14.50 -30.61 -5.80
CA ASN A 547 -14.48 -31.82 -6.63
C ASN A 547 -14.52 -33.10 -5.80
N SER A 548 -14.51 -34.28 -6.48
CA SER A 548 -14.50 -35.61 -5.83
C SER A 548 -13.30 -35.87 -4.91
N ASP A 549 -12.18 -35.12 -5.13
CA ASP A 549 -10.96 -35.29 -4.33
C ASP A 549 -10.96 -34.40 -3.07
N GLY A 550 -12.04 -33.64 -2.83
CA GLY A 550 -12.17 -32.71 -1.74
C GLY A 550 -11.30 -31.46 -1.92
N LEU A 551 -11.16 -30.98 -3.16
CA LEU A 551 -10.45 -29.76 -3.51
C LEU A 551 -11.46 -28.68 -3.93
N TYR A 552 -11.37 -27.51 -3.34
CA TYR A 552 -12.25 -26.38 -3.70
C TYR A 552 -11.99 -25.88 -5.11
N LEU A 553 -13.04 -25.65 -5.89
CA LEU A 553 -12.95 -25.13 -7.25
C LEU A 553 -12.71 -23.62 -7.25
N ALA A 554 -12.15 -23.10 -8.34
CA ALA A 554 -11.94 -21.66 -8.54
C ALA A 554 -13.28 -20.89 -8.68
N SER A 555 -14.32 -21.56 -9.16
CA SER A 555 -15.70 -21.10 -9.31
C SER A 555 -16.59 -22.34 -9.43
N GLU A 556 -17.88 -22.22 -9.13
CA GLU A 556 -18.82 -23.34 -9.26
C GLU A 556 -18.85 -23.92 -10.67
N ASP A 557 -18.73 -23.06 -11.70
CA ASP A 557 -18.70 -23.45 -13.11
C ASP A 557 -17.33 -23.96 -13.58
N ALA A 558 -16.26 -23.77 -12.79
CA ALA A 558 -14.92 -24.16 -13.17
C ALA A 558 -14.61 -25.61 -12.76
N VAL A 559 -15.40 -26.57 -13.23
CA VAL A 559 -15.29 -28.00 -12.88
C VAL A 559 -13.94 -28.63 -13.22
N ASP A 560 -13.23 -28.05 -14.20
CA ASP A 560 -11.88 -28.46 -14.61
C ASP A 560 -10.76 -27.65 -13.96
N THR A 561 -11.01 -27.04 -12.79
CA THR A 561 -10.06 -26.18 -12.06
C THR A 561 -8.65 -26.76 -12.00
N TYR A 562 -8.50 -28.04 -11.71
CA TYR A 562 -7.21 -28.69 -11.51
C TYR A 562 -6.64 -29.37 -12.78
N LYS A 563 -7.27 -29.15 -13.94
CA LYS A 563 -6.86 -29.69 -15.24
C LYS A 563 -6.51 -28.60 -16.24
N ASP A 564 -7.11 -27.41 -16.12
CA ASP A 564 -6.90 -26.26 -17.01
C ASP A 564 -5.93 -25.26 -16.35
N ILE A 565 -4.81 -24.98 -17.00
CA ILE A 565 -3.77 -24.03 -16.54
C ILE A 565 -4.34 -22.62 -16.29
N ARG A 566 -5.44 -22.25 -16.92
CA ARG A 566 -6.13 -20.97 -16.70
C ARG A 566 -6.61 -20.85 -15.25
N PHE A 567 -7.02 -21.95 -14.62
CA PHE A 567 -7.53 -21.97 -13.25
C PHE A 567 -6.44 -22.28 -12.20
N THR A 568 -5.21 -22.58 -12.62
CA THR A 568 -4.09 -22.90 -11.72
C THR A 568 -2.91 -21.94 -11.89
N SER A 569 -3.20 -20.74 -12.41
CA SER A 569 -2.27 -19.62 -12.55
C SER A 569 -2.91 -18.33 -12.07
N ASP A 570 -2.13 -17.24 -12.00
CA ASP A 570 -2.53 -16.00 -11.35
C ASP A 570 -2.68 -16.20 -9.82
N HIS A 571 -3.60 -15.54 -9.17
CA HIS A 571 -3.81 -15.63 -7.73
C HIS A 571 -4.45 -16.97 -7.31
N PRO A 572 -3.89 -17.72 -6.35
CA PRO A 572 -4.58 -18.85 -5.73
C PRO A 572 -5.67 -18.35 -4.74
N ALA A 573 -6.62 -17.60 -5.28
CA ALA A 573 -7.56 -16.77 -4.52
C ALA A 573 -8.44 -17.56 -3.54
N VAL A 574 -8.68 -18.85 -3.81
CA VAL A 574 -9.40 -19.73 -2.89
C VAL A 574 -8.80 -19.75 -1.48
N LEU A 575 -7.47 -19.59 -1.36
CA LEU A 575 -6.78 -19.50 -0.07
C LEU A 575 -7.15 -18.23 0.72
N GLY A 576 -7.58 -17.17 0.04
CA GLY A 576 -8.07 -15.95 0.70
C GLY A 576 -9.27 -16.20 1.62
N ALA A 577 -10.08 -17.23 1.31
CA ALA A 577 -11.22 -17.61 2.12
C ALA A 577 -10.87 -18.03 3.57
N VAL A 578 -9.61 -18.43 3.80
CA VAL A 578 -9.12 -18.82 5.14
C VAL A 578 -7.95 -17.92 5.58
N GLY A 579 -7.07 -17.50 4.67
CA GLY A 579 -5.91 -16.67 5.03
C GLY A 579 -6.32 -15.27 5.46
N ILE A 580 -7.02 -14.57 4.59
CA ILE A 580 -7.50 -13.20 4.83
C ILE A 580 -8.65 -13.19 5.85
N LEU A 581 -9.53 -14.19 5.77
CA LEU A 581 -10.77 -14.28 6.52
C LEU A 581 -10.71 -15.38 7.61
N PRO A 582 -11.49 -15.25 8.68
CA PRO A 582 -11.69 -16.35 9.62
C PRO A 582 -12.44 -17.52 8.96
N ILE A 583 -12.13 -18.73 9.40
CA ILE A 583 -12.87 -19.92 8.97
C ILE A 583 -14.33 -19.76 9.41
N ASN A 584 -15.26 -19.95 8.48
CA ASN A 584 -16.70 -19.81 8.70
C ASN A 584 -17.44 -21.10 8.30
N LYS A 585 -18.77 -21.12 8.49
CA LYS A 585 -19.63 -22.29 8.23
C LYS A 585 -19.65 -22.79 6.77
N LEU A 586 -19.22 -21.97 5.81
CA LEU A 586 -19.15 -22.35 4.39
C LEU A 586 -17.93 -23.24 4.08
N ILE A 587 -16.97 -23.35 5.02
CA ILE A 587 -15.64 -23.93 4.78
C ILE A 587 -15.48 -25.23 5.57
N ARG A 588 -15.19 -26.31 4.86
CA ARG A 588 -14.69 -27.55 5.43
C ARG A 588 -13.17 -27.47 5.56
N LYS A 589 -12.68 -27.50 6.79
CA LYS A 589 -11.25 -27.32 7.10
C LYS A 589 -10.38 -28.40 6.45
N ASP A 590 -10.84 -29.64 6.41
CA ASP A 590 -10.17 -30.78 5.76
C ASP A 590 -10.02 -30.57 4.25
N TYR A 591 -11.04 -30.06 3.57
CA TYR A 591 -10.99 -29.77 2.14
C TYR A 591 -10.07 -28.57 1.82
N MET A 592 -10.09 -27.56 2.68
CA MET A 592 -9.18 -26.43 2.49
C MET A 592 -7.71 -26.82 2.72
N HIS A 593 -7.46 -27.74 3.66
CA HIS A 593 -6.15 -28.31 3.87
C HIS A 593 -5.67 -29.11 2.63
N ASN A 594 -6.54 -29.95 2.06
CA ASN A 594 -6.24 -30.65 0.80
C ASN A 594 -5.96 -29.67 -0.34
N THR A 595 -6.78 -28.62 -0.44
CA THR A 595 -6.63 -27.56 -1.46
C THR A 595 -5.31 -26.82 -1.31
N LEU A 596 -4.92 -26.43 -0.08
CA LEU A 596 -3.63 -25.81 0.20
C LEU A 596 -2.47 -26.72 -0.21
N ASN A 597 -2.54 -28.02 0.12
CA ASN A 597 -1.47 -28.96 -0.25
C ASN A 597 -1.35 -29.13 -1.75
N TRP A 598 -2.49 -29.24 -2.45
CA TRP A 598 -2.46 -29.33 -3.91
C TRP A 598 -1.87 -28.05 -4.55
N ILE A 599 -2.29 -26.85 -4.10
CA ILE A 599 -1.78 -25.57 -4.56
C ILE A 599 -0.28 -25.46 -4.29
N TRP A 600 0.17 -25.85 -3.10
CA TRP A 600 1.58 -25.80 -2.73
C TRP A 600 2.46 -26.55 -3.72
N ASP A 601 2.04 -27.76 -4.11
CA ASP A 601 2.82 -28.63 -4.96
C ASP A 601 2.67 -28.36 -6.47
N ASN A 602 1.52 -27.83 -6.91
CA ASN A 602 1.14 -27.82 -8.33
C ASN A 602 0.86 -26.44 -8.92
N TRP A 603 0.68 -25.38 -8.10
CA TRP A 603 0.34 -24.06 -8.62
C TRP A 603 1.44 -23.46 -9.47
N ASN A 604 1.05 -22.67 -10.51
CA ASN A 604 2.01 -21.97 -11.33
C ASN A 604 2.56 -20.72 -10.62
N TRP A 605 3.41 -20.94 -9.61
CA TRP A 605 4.02 -19.87 -8.79
C TRP A 605 4.80 -18.84 -9.60
N GLY A 606 5.21 -19.15 -10.84
CA GLY A 606 5.86 -18.20 -11.75
C GLY A 606 4.93 -17.12 -12.30
N LYS A 607 3.61 -17.26 -12.11
CA LYS A 607 2.56 -16.34 -12.57
C LYS A 607 1.78 -15.69 -11.43
N THR A 608 2.24 -15.81 -10.20
CA THR A 608 1.65 -15.20 -9.02
C THR A 608 2.18 -13.77 -8.78
N TRP A 609 1.61 -13.08 -7.80
CA TRP A 609 1.95 -11.72 -7.42
C TRP A 609 2.42 -11.65 -5.97
N GLY A 610 3.03 -10.54 -5.57
CA GLY A 610 3.68 -10.42 -4.26
C GLY A 610 2.78 -10.66 -3.05
N TRP A 611 1.47 -10.40 -3.13
CA TRP A 611 0.54 -10.64 -2.02
C TRP A 611 0.04 -12.09 -1.92
N ASP A 612 0.26 -12.93 -2.93
CA ASP A 612 -0.13 -14.33 -2.89
C ASP A 612 0.65 -15.14 -1.84
N TYR A 613 1.91 -14.78 -1.63
CA TYR A 613 2.77 -15.46 -0.66
C TYR A 613 2.32 -15.22 0.79
N PRO A 614 2.08 -13.97 1.25
CA PRO A 614 1.52 -13.76 2.57
C PRO A 614 0.09 -14.29 2.73
N MET A 615 -0.75 -14.26 1.68
CA MET A 615 -2.06 -14.92 1.72
C MET A 615 -1.92 -16.42 1.97
N THR A 616 -1.03 -17.08 1.26
CA THR A 616 -0.72 -18.52 1.45
C THR A 616 -0.16 -18.78 2.84
N ALA A 617 0.72 -17.90 3.35
CA ALA A 617 1.27 -18.02 4.70
C ALA A 617 0.18 -17.95 5.79
N MET A 618 -0.75 -16.99 5.66
CA MET A 618 -1.87 -16.85 6.60
C MET A 618 -2.80 -18.07 6.54
N SER A 619 -3.08 -18.60 5.34
CA SER A 619 -3.88 -19.81 5.18
C SER A 619 -3.20 -21.02 5.80
N ALA A 620 -1.91 -21.21 5.55
CA ALA A 620 -1.12 -22.29 6.14
C ALA A 620 -1.09 -22.20 7.67
N ALA A 621 -0.90 -21.00 8.23
CA ALA A 621 -0.92 -20.78 9.68
C ALA A 621 -2.27 -21.19 10.31
N ARG A 622 -3.40 -20.75 9.76
CA ARG A 622 -4.75 -21.11 10.25
C ARG A 622 -5.06 -22.58 10.12
N LEU A 623 -4.50 -23.24 9.11
CA LEU A 623 -4.69 -24.69 8.88
C LEU A 623 -3.74 -25.55 9.71
N GLY A 624 -2.78 -24.97 10.46
CA GLY A 624 -1.84 -25.68 11.32
C GLY A 624 -0.58 -26.15 10.61
N GLU A 625 -0.19 -25.50 9.51
CA GLU A 625 0.99 -25.79 8.68
C GLU A 625 2.06 -24.68 8.82
N PRO A 626 2.67 -24.48 10.01
CA PRO A 626 3.54 -23.35 10.26
C PRO A 626 4.83 -23.36 9.42
N GLU A 627 5.36 -24.53 9.02
CA GLU A 627 6.49 -24.62 8.11
C GLU A 627 6.15 -24.09 6.71
N LYS A 628 4.95 -24.41 6.20
CA LYS A 628 4.47 -23.83 4.95
C LYS A 628 4.20 -22.34 5.08
N ALA A 629 3.75 -21.87 6.26
CA ALA A 629 3.55 -20.45 6.51
C ALA A 629 4.86 -19.66 6.38
N VAL A 630 5.92 -20.08 7.05
CA VAL A 630 7.26 -19.48 6.90
C VAL A 630 7.79 -19.67 5.47
N GLY A 631 7.64 -20.89 4.93
CA GLY A 631 8.09 -21.23 3.57
C GLY A 631 7.45 -20.35 2.50
N ALA A 632 6.17 -20.01 2.64
CA ALA A 632 5.48 -19.13 1.70
C ALA A 632 6.07 -17.70 1.73
N LEU A 633 6.29 -17.12 2.92
CA LEU A 633 6.88 -15.78 3.04
C LEU A 633 8.27 -15.68 2.44
N LEU A 634 9.01 -16.78 2.40
CA LEU A 634 10.41 -16.83 1.94
C LEU A 634 10.59 -17.66 0.66
N MET A 635 9.49 -18.03 -0.01
CA MET A 635 9.53 -18.79 -1.25
C MET A 635 10.38 -18.06 -2.32
N GLU A 636 11.37 -18.75 -2.88
CA GLU A 636 12.28 -18.21 -3.89
C GLU A 636 11.59 -18.10 -5.26
N LYS A 637 10.84 -17.05 -5.45
CA LYS A 637 10.18 -16.69 -6.71
C LYS A 637 10.42 -15.22 -7.02
N ARG A 638 10.48 -14.87 -8.31
CA ARG A 638 10.72 -13.50 -8.76
C ARG A 638 9.77 -12.49 -8.09
N THR A 639 8.48 -12.79 -8.05
CA THR A 639 7.44 -11.92 -7.49
C THR A 639 7.42 -11.88 -5.95
N ASN A 640 8.25 -12.70 -5.29
CA ASN A 640 8.52 -12.65 -3.85
C ASN A 640 9.93 -12.13 -3.52
N THR A 641 10.58 -11.47 -4.48
CA THR A 641 11.88 -10.82 -4.25
C THR A 641 11.67 -9.50 -3.52
N TYR A 642 12.50 -9.24 -2.51
CA TYR A 642 12.59 -7.96 -1.81
C TYR A 642 13.95 -7.33 -2.07
N LEU A 643 13.96 -6.19 -2.75
CA LEU A 643 15.16 -5.48 -3.15
C LEU A 643 15.97 -4.99 -1.93
N VAL A 644 17.16 -4.48 -2.14
CA VAL A 644 18.03 -3.95 -1.06
C VAL A 644 17.35 -2.84 -0.27
N ASN A 645 16.53 -2.02 -0.93
CA ASN A 645 15.71 -0.96 -0.32
C ASN A 645 14.43 -1.46 0.34
N GLY A 646 14.14 -2.76 0.30
CA GLY A 646 12.99 -3.41 0.92
C GLY A 646 11.73 -3.51 0.06
N HIS A 647 11.67 -2.90 -1.10
CA HIS A 647 10.48 -3.01 -1.96
C HIS A 647 10.30 -4.43 -2.51
N ASN A 648 9.08 -4.94 -2.43
CA ASN A 648 8.70 -6.16 -3.15
C ASN A 648 8.69 -5.88 -4.65
N TYR A 649 9.33 -6.76 -5.43
CA TYR A 649 9.55 -6.64 -6.88
C TYR A 649 8.74 -7.66 -7.67
N GLN A 650 8.09 -7.25 -8.74
CA GLN A 650 7.33 -8.14 -9.62
C GLN A 650 8.06 -8.43 -10.93
N ASP A 651 8.33 -7.39 -11.71
CA ASP A 651 8.98 -7.47 -13.02
C ASP A 651 9.56 -6.09 -13.43
N GLY A 652 10.13 -6.01 -14.64
CA GLY A 652 10.72 -4.76 -15.16
C GLY A 652 9.70 -3.61 -15.36
N ARG A 653 8.39 -3.90 -15.39
CA ARG A 653 7.32 -2.91 -15.44
C ARG A 653 6.89 -2.49 -14.03
N LEU A 654 6.69 -3.44 -13.13
CA LEU A 654 6.19 -3.23 -11.76
C LEU A 654 7.30 -3.56 -10.75
N ARG A 655 8.23 -2.62 -10.57
CA ARG A 655 9.45 -2.76 -9.76
C ARG A 655 9.24 -2.44 -8.27
N VAL A 656 8.12 -1.81 -7.94
CA VAL A 656 7.63 -1.56 -6.60
C VAL A 656 6.23 -2.15 -6.49
N TYR A 657 5.98 -2.97 -5.47
CA TYR A 657 4.69 -3.59 -5.26
C TYR A 657 4.35 -3.65 -3.76
N LEU A 658 3.86 -2.54 -3.23
CA LEU A 658 3.61 -2.36 -1.79
C LEU A 658 2.51 -3.29 -1.22
N PRO A 659 1.55 -3.83 -2.01
CA PRO A 659 0.67 -4.90 -1.54
C PRO A 659 1.43 -6.12 -1.00
N GLY A 660 2.56 -6.49 -1.60
CA GLY A 660 3.44 -7.56 -1.08
C GLY A 660 4.06 -7.20 0.27
N ASN A 661 4.54 -5.96 0.41
CA ASN A 661 5.10 -5.45 1.67
C ASN A 661 4.05 -5.43 2.80
N GLY A 662 2.84 -4.93 2.53
CA GLY A 662 1.79 -4.87 3.55
C GLY A 662 1.22 -6.24 3.89
N GLY A 663 1.09 -7.11 2.89
CA GLY A 663 0.73 -8.51 3.10
C GLY A 663 1.71 -9.24 4.01
N LEU A 664 3.02 -9.06 3.78
CA LEU A 664 4.09 -9.59 4.64
C LEU A 664 3.90 -9.17 6.10
N LEU A 665 3.67 -7.87 6.35
CA LEU A 665 3.46 -7.35 7.71
C LEU A 665 2.19 -7.93 8.34
N THR A 666 1.11 -8.05 7.57
CA THR A 666 -0.16 -8.64 8.04
C THR A 666 0.04 -10.10 8.42
N ALA A 667 0.70 -10.89 7.56
CA ALA A 667 0.97 -12.30 7.84
C ALA A 667 1.86 -12.50 9.07
N VAL A 668 2.95 -11.73 9.20
CA VAL A 668 3.85 -11.82 10.36
C VAL A 668 3.13 -11.40 11.65
N ALA A 669 2.33 -10.34 11.64
CA ALA A 669 1.53 -9.95 12.80
C ALA A 669 0.58 -11.09 13.23
N MET A 670 -0.13 -11.68 12.27
CA MET A 670 -1.02 -12.81 12.52
C MET A 670 -0.26 -14.05 13.03
N MET A 671 0.89 -14.37 12.45
CA MET A 671 1.72 -15.51 12.87
C MET A 671 2.27 -15.35 14.30
N CYS A 672 2.53 -14.11 14.72
CA CYS A 672 2.99 -13.77 16.07
C CYS A 672 1.84 -13.71 17.09
N ALA A 673 0.91 -12.74 16.89
CA ALA A 673 -0.16 -12.45 17.84
C ALA A 673 -1.35 -13.41 17.74
N GLY A 674 -1.47 -14.11 16.61
CA GLY A 674 -2.57 -15.01 16.33
C GLY A 674 -3.80 -14.32 15.77
N TRP A 675 -4.90 -15.04 15.80
CA TRP A 675 -6.22 -14.63 15.32
C TRP A 675 -7.29 -15.04 16.34
N ASP A 676 -8.51 -14.62 16.15
CA ASP A 676 -9.62 -15.00 17.04
C ASP A 676 -9.77 -16.52 17.08
N GLY A 677 -9.76 -17.09 18.28
CA GLY A 677 -9.79 -18.53 18.51
C GLY A 677 -8.44 -19.25 18.37
N SER A 678 -7.34 -18.56 18.03
CA SER A 678 -6.00 -19.17 18.07
C SER A 678 -5.49 -19.34 19.50
N GLU A 679 -4.70 -20.38 19.73
CA GLU A 679 -4.13 -20.70 21.03
C GLU A 679 -2.60 -20.63 21.02
N GLY A 680 -2.03 -20.36 22.17
CA GLY A 680 -0.59 -20.34 22.38
C GLY A 680 0.12 -19.08 21.86
N LYS A 681 1.44 -19.03 22.09
CA LYS A 681 2.33 -17.96 21.65
C LYS A 681 2.87 -18.27 20.26
N ASN A 682 2.93 -17.27 19.37
CA ASN A 682 3.44 -17.42 18.01
C ASN A 682 2.78 -18.56 17.24
N PRO A 683 1.42 -18.62 17.14
CA PRO A 683 0.72 -19.79 16.62
C PRO A 683 1.05 -20.12 15.15
N GLY A 684 1.51 -19.14 14.37
CA GLY A 684 1.88 -19.32 12.98
C GLY A 684 3.35 -19.69 12.73
N PHE A 685 4.19 -19.79 13.78
CA PHE A 685 5.60 -20.19 13.63
C PHE A 685 5.83 -21.63 14.07
N PRO A 686 6.80 -22.35 13.44
CA PRO A 686 7.19 -23.72 13.83
C PRO A 686 7.61 -23.81 15.30
N LYS A 687 7.33 -25.00 15.91
CA LYS A 687 7.63 -25.28 17.32
C LYS A 687 8.90 -26.14 17.50
N ASP A 688 9.75 -26.17 16.51
CA ASP A 688 11.01 -26.93 16.47
C ASP A 688 12.15 -26.34 17.35
N GLY A 689 11.90 -25.20 18.00
CA GLY A 689 12.87 -24.48 18.83
C GLY A 689 13.78 -23.53 18.08
N LYS A 690 13.73 -23.49 16.75
CA LYS A 690 14.53 -22.57 15.92
C LYS A 690 13.90 -21.17 15.80
N TRP A 691 12.58 -21.06 15.89
CA TRP A 691 11.83 -19.82 15.78
C TRP A 691 11.48 -19.23 17.15
N LYS A 692 12.46 -18.56 17.77
CA LYS A 692 12.29 -17.86 19.06
C LYS A 692 11.90 -16.41 18.83
N VAL A 693 10.73 -16.21 18.17
CA VAL A 693 10.25 -14.89 17.80
C VAL A 693 9.77 -14.13 19.03
N LYS A 694 10.29 -12.92 19.22
CA LYS A 694 9.82 -11.96 20.22
C LYS A 694 9.00 -10.88 19.55
N TRP A 695 7.96 -10.40 20.21
CA TRP A 695 7.16 -9.28 19.72
C TRP A 695 6.49 -8.51 20.84
N GLU A 696 6.16 -7.27 20.57
CA GLU A 696 5.49 -6.32 21.45
C GLU A 696 4.44 -5.54 20.69
N GLY A 697 3.28 -5.27 21.32
CA GLY A 697 2.25 -4.35 20.82
C GLY A 697 1.41 -4.82 19.64
N LEU A 698 1.64 -6.01 19.08
CA LEU A 698 0.81 -6.53 17.98
C LEU A 698 -0.63 -6.82 18.42
N GLN A 699 -1.58 -6.63 17.52
CA GLN A 699 -2.99 -6.95 17.69
C GLN A 699 -3.35 -8.26 16.99
N LYS A 700 -4.34 -8.99 17.55
CA LYS A 700 -4.88 -10.20 16.92
C LYS A 700 -5.69 -9.85 15.67
N MET A 701 -5.56 -10.70 14.68
CA MET A 701 -6.41 -10.66 13.49
C MET A 701 -7.80 -11.25 13.80
N PRO A 702 -8.87 -10.83 13.11
CA PRO A 702 -10.17 -11.51 13.17
C PRO A 702 -10.11 -12.99 12.84
#